data_6d1e74145a43fbe590e0da926840ecdb
#
_entry.id   6d1e74145a43fbe590e0da926840ecdb
#
_cell.length_a   1.000
_cell.length_b   1.000
_cell.length_c   1.000
_cell.angle_alpha   90.00
_cell.angle_beta   90.00
_cell.angle_gamma   90.00
#
_symmetry.space_group_name_H-M   'P 1'
#
loop_
_entity.id
_entity.type
_entity.pdbx_description
1 polymer ?
#
loop_
_entity_poly.entity_id
_entity_poly.type
_entity_poly.pdbx_seq_one_letter_code
_entity_poly.pdbx_strand_id
1 'polypeptide(L)'
;MNIRENIIIGGGIIGLAIALELKLRNKQVTILSRNFKQAATHAAAGMLAPRAENLTGEMLNLALQSLALYPQWIEKLSHLGGEDVDYNPCGIIAPVYETPDNTSHDGGLWLDKKNLAHYQPDLGEDVVGGWWYPEEGQVDPRRLGTVLLSIAQSLGVEILEGVSAIAFTRSQGKIKDVITPSGTLTADNYILAGGSWSGKLQPLPVRPIKGQMLSLKMPSDKPLERVIFGENTYLVPKKDGRLIVGATVEDIGWVKGTTAQGVNTLLNNAIRLYPPLAQWKLEEIWYGYRPGTPDEMPILGYGDAENLILATGHHRNGILLAPITAKIISNLVEGKTDSFLPSFSYLRFNSPENPPLPPLVKNSNKNQIMNYPTPQQNNGYHAYSHDVSDDGLVIAGRKFKSRLMTGTGKYPTMESMQQSVMASGCEIVTVAVRRVQNNAPGHEGLAEALDWSKIWMLPNTAGCTNAEEAIRVARLGREMAKLLGQEDNNFVKLEVIPDSKYLLPDPIGTLQAAEQLVKEGFAVLPYVNADPLLCKRLEEVGCATVMPLGSPIGSGQGIQNVANIKIIIEQSKVPVVIDAGIGSPSEAAYGMELGADALLINSAIALAENPVIMAQSMGLATQAGRLAYKAGRIPIKNYASASSPLTGVVTK
;
A
#
# COMPACT_ATOMS: atom_id res chain seq x y z
N MET A 1 32.67 -21.44 -8.62
CA MET A 1 31.25 -21.03 -8.70
C MET A 1 30.83 -21.14 -10.16
N ASN A 2 29.74 -21.83 -10.49
CA ASN A 2 29.23 -21.82 -11.86
C ASN A 2 28.64 -20.43 -12.15
N ILE A 3 29.23 -19.69 -13.08
CA ILE A 3 28.71 -18.43 -13.57
C ILE A 3 27.55 -18.74 -14.51
N ARG A 4 26.40 -18.15 -14.28
CA ARG A 4 25.21 -18.26 -15.13
C ARG A 4 25.31 -17.26 -16.29
N GLU A 5 24.71 -17.54 -17.43
CA GLU A 5 24.70 -16.57 -18.54
C GLU A 5 23.69 -15.43 -18.22
N ASN A 6 22.45 -15.78 -17.90
CA ASN A 6 21.40 -14.80 -17.64
C ASN A 6 20.61 -15.16 -16.39
N ILE A 7 20.49 -14.24 -15.43
CA ILE A 7 19.59 -14.35 -14.29
C ILE A 7 18.42 -13.36 -14.46
N ILE A 8 17.18 -13.87 -14.47
CA ILE A 8 15.96 -13.07 -14.47
C ILE A 8 15.41 -13.01 -13.06
N ILE A 9 15.19 -11.80 -12.53
CA ILE A 9 14.65 -11.56 -11.20
C ILE A 9 13.18 -11.20 -11.33
N GLY A 10 12.32 -12.18 -11.08
CA GLY A 10 10.86 -12.09 -11.16
C GLY A 10 10.24 -13.12 -12.11
N GLY A 11 9.38 -13.99 -11.54
CA GLY A 11 8.65 -15.03 -12.27
C GLY A 11 7.22 -14.59 -12.71
N GLY A 12 6.97 -13.29 -12.89
CA GLY A 12 5.74 -12.80 -13.49
C GLY A 12 5.73 -12.97 -15.01
N ILE A 13 4.63 -12.55 -15.66
CA ILE A 13 4.44 -12.69 -17.11
C ILE A 13 5.63 -12.15 -17.91
N ILE A 14 6.20 -11.01 -17.50
CA ILE A 14 7.33 -10.38 -18.18
C ILE A 14 8.58 -11.25 -18.08
N GLY A 15 8.94 -11.70 -16.87
CA GLY A 15 10.13 -12.54 -16.69
C GLY A 15 10.01 -13.89 -17.39
N LEU A 16 8.82 -14.51 -17.37
CA LEU A 16 8.57 -15.78 -18.07
C LEU A 16 8.63 -15.63 -19.59
N ALA A 17 8.05 -14.54 -20.15
CA ALA A 17 8.10 -14.27 -21.58
C ALA A 17 9.53 -14.01 -22.07
N ILE A 18 10.33 -13.24 -21.30
CA ILE A 18 11.75 -13.00 -21.60
C ILE A 18 12.54 -14.31 -21.53
N ALA A 19 12.31 -15.13 -20.49
CA ALA A 19 12.99 -16.42 -20.33
C ALA A 19 12.75 -17.35 -21.51
N LEU A 20 11.49 -17.46 -21.95
CA LEU A 20 11.11 -18.24 -23.11
C LEU A 20 11.83 -17.74 -24.37
N GLU A 21 11.77 -16.43 -24.64
CA GLU A 21 12.38 -15.86 -25.85
C GLU A 21 13.91 -16.04 -25.87
N LEU A 22 14.59 -15.83 -24.74
CA LEU A 22 16.02 -16.08 -24.60
C LEU A 22 16.37 -17.56 -24.81
N LYS A 23 15.56 -18.46 -24.24
CA LYS A 23 15.79 -19.91 -24.38
C LYS A 23 15.65 -20.39 -25.82
N LEU A 24 14.68 -19.84 -26.56
CA LEU A 24 14.50 -20.10 -28.00
C LEU A 24 15.64 -19.55 -28.85
N ARG A 25 16.41 -18.60 -28.32
CA ARG A 25 17.66 -18.10 -28.91
C ARG A 25 18.90 -18.84 -28.39
N ASN A 26 18.72 -20.04 -27.80
CA ASN A 26 19.78 -20.88 -27.26
C ASN A 26 20.59 -20.26 -26.11
N LYS A 27 20.00 -19.31 -25.35
CA LYS A 27 20.62 -18.73 -24.17
C LYS A 27 20.34 -19.57 -22.91
N GLN A 28 21.30 -19.62 -21.97
CA GLN A 28 21.06 -20.19 -20.66
C GLN A 28 20.35 -19.19 -19.75
N VAL A 29 19.31 -19.64 -19.07
CA VAL A 29 18.45 -18.75 -18.28
C VAL A 29 18.15 -19.39 -16.92
N THR A 30 18.30 -18.58 -15.87
CA THR A 30 17.85 -18.91 -14.51
C THR A 30 16.82 -17.87 -14.06
N ILE A 31 15.67 -18.28 -13.57
CA ILE A 31 14.64 -17.40 -13.00
C ILE A 31 14.67 -17.49 -11.48
N LEU A 32 14.74 -16.32 -10.80
CA LEU A 32 14.48 -16.21 -9.37
C LEU A 32 13.04 -15.76 -9.15
N SER A 33 12.24 -16.57 -8.50
CA SER A 33 10.84 -16.25 -8.19
C SER A 33 10.52 -16.54 -6.74
N ARG A 34 10.10 -15.51 -5.99
CA ARG A 34 9.65 -15.68 -4.61
C ARG A 34 8.36 -16.49 -4.52
N ASN A 35 7.41 -16.20 -5.40
CA ASN A 35 6.11 -16.85 -5.47
C ASN A 35 5.39 -16.43 -6.75
N PHE A 36 5.14 -17.37 -7.66
CA PHE A 36 4.44 -17.09 -8.92
C PHE A 36 3.01 -16.58 -8.71
N LYS A 37 2.29 -17.11 -7.71
CA LYS A 37 0.89 -16.73 -7.42
C LYS A 37 0.74 -15.31 -6.90
N GLN A 38 1.82 -14.69 -6.38
CA GLN A 38 1.81 -13.30 -5.93
C GLN A 38 2.13 -12.30 -7.05
N ALA A 39 2.51 -12.78 -8.23
CA ALA A 39 2.74 -11.90 -9.37
C ALA A 39 1.44 -11.21 -9.81
N ALA A 40 1.56 -9.96 -10.29
CA ALA A 40 0.43 -9.20 -10.86
C ALA A 40 -0.31 -9.96 -11.98
N THR A 41 0.37 -10.88 -12.64
CA THR A 41 -0.17 -11.80 -13.65
C THR A 41 -1.41 -12.55 -13.15
N HIS A 42 -1.40 -13.06 -11.92
CA HIS A 42 -2.51 -13.82 -11.35
C HIS A 42 -3.71 -12.97 -10.94
N ALA A 43 -3.48 -11.67 -10.76
CA ALA A 43 -4.53 -10.72 -10.42
C ALA A 43 -5.15 -10.03 -11.65
N ALA A 44 -4.47 -10.04 -12.80
CA ALA A 44 -4.89 -9.33 -13.99
C ALA A 44 -6.17 -9.93 -14.61
N ALA A 45 -6.96 -9.08 -15.30
CA ALA A 45 -8.12 -9.52 -16.09
C ALA A 45 -7.72 -10.08 -17.46
N GLY A 46 -6.61 -9.61 -18.02
CA GLY A 46 -6.08 -10.08 -19.30
C GLY A 46 -6.65 -9.38 -20.53
N MET A 47 -7.15 -8.16 -20.41
CA MET A 47 -7.53 -7.36 -21.56
C MET A 47 -6.33 -7.02 -22.43
N LEU A 48 -6.55 -7.00 -23.74
CA LEU A 48 -5.60 -6.57 -24.76
C LEU A 48 -6.23 -5.36 -25.45
N ALA A 49 -6.13 -4.20 -24.81
CA ALA A 49 -7.03 -3.06 -24.98
C ALA A 49 -6.28 -1.71 -25.17
N PRO A 50 -5.35 -1.59 -26.12
CA PRO A 50 -4.55 -0.36 -26.26
C PRO A 50 -5.39 0.89 -26.54
N ARG A 51 -6.43 0.79 -27.36
CA ARG A 51 -7.28 1.93 -27.70
C ARG A 51 -8.43 2.12 -26.74
N ALA A 52 -9.08 1.04 -26.30
CA ALA A 52 -10.15 1.13 -25.30
C ALA A 52 -9.64 1.71 -23.96
N GLU A 53 -8.38 1.48 -23.59
CA GLU A 53 -7.71 2.11 -22.44
C GLU A 53 -7.17 3.53 -22.72
N ASN A 54 -7.45 4.12 -23.89
CA ASN A 54 -7.02 5.46 -24.28
C ASN A 54 -5.51 5.69 -24.18
N LEU A 55 -4.68 4.68 -24.51
CA LEU A 55 -3.25 4.86 -24.59
C LEU A 55 -2.88 5.84 -25.69
N THR A 56 -1.82 6.62 -25.50
CA THR A 56 -1.40 7.68 -26.42
C THR A 56 0.11 7.63 -26.68
N GLY A 57 0.58 8.31 -27.72
CA GLY A 57 1.99 8.49 -28.04
C GLY A 57 2.77 7.19 -28.18
N GLU A 58 4.01 7.16 -27.67
CA GLU A 58 4.88 6.00 -27.76
C GLU A 58 4.35 4.77 -27.00
N MET A 59 3.55 4.99 -25.95
CA MET A 59 2.90 3.90 -25.23
C MET A 59 1.86 3.19 -26.11
N LEU A 60 1.05 3.93 -26.88
CA LEU A 60 0.12 3.36 -27.83
C LEU A 60 0.86 2.60 -28.94
N ASN A 61 1.92 3.18 -29.49
CA ASN A 61 2.73 2.55 -30.54
C ASN A 61 3.31 1.20 -30.06
N LEU A 62 3.89 1.16 -28.88
CA LEU A 62 4.40 -0.08 -28.26
C LEU A 62 3.29 -1.11 -28.05
N ALA A 63 2.14 -0.67 -27.53
CA ALA A 63 1.01 -1.53 -27.25
C ALA A 63 0.37 -2.12 -28.50
N LEU A 64 0.23 -1.34 -29.58
CA LEU A 64 -0.27 -1.81 -30.88
C LEU A 64 0.67 -2.83 -31.52
N GLN A 65 1.99 -2.59 -31.48
CA GLN A 65 2.94 -3.58 -31.96
C GLN A 65 2.91 -4.86 -31.14
N SER A 66 2.72 -4.74 -29.83
CA SER A 66 2.56 -5.93 -28.98
C SER A 66 1.30 -6.71 -29.30
N LEU A 67 0.17 -6.01 -29.46
CA LEU A 67 -1.11 -6.62 -29.86
C LEU A 67 -0.98 -7.39 -31.18
N ALA A 68 -0.30 -6.80 -32.18
CA ALA A 68 -0.06 -7.44 -33.48
C ALA A 68 0.80 -8.72 -33.37
N LEU A 69 1.62 -8.86 -32.33
CA LEU A 69 2.42 -10.08 -32.09
C LEU A 69 1.60 -11.21 -31.46
N TYR A 70 0.45 -10.91 -30.81
CA TYR A 70 -0.28 -11.90 -30.03
C TYR A 70 -0.70 -13.16 -30.79
N PRO A 71 -1.30 -13.09 -32.01
CA PRO A 71 -1.72 -14.29 -32.72
C PRO A 71 -0.57 -15.27 -32.95
N GLN A 72 0.57 -14.80 -33.48
CA GLN A 72 1.75 -15.62 -33.72
C GLN A 72 2.40 -16.10 -32.42
N TRP A 73 2.37 -15.27 -31.36
CA TRP A 73 2.92 -15.65 -30.08
C TRP A 73 2.14 -16.78 -29.44
N ILE A 74 0.81 -16.73 -29.47
CA ILE A 74 -0.05 -17.80 -28.97
C ILE A 74 0.11 -19.10 -29.77
N GLU A 75 0.17 -19.01 -31.11
CA GLU A 75 0.46 -20.15 -31.98
C GLU A 75 1.80 -20.81 -31.62
N LYS A 76 2.84 -20.00 -31.40
CA LYS A 76 4.16 -20.46 -30.97
C LYS A 76 4.09 -21.20 -29.62
N LEU A 77 3.32 -20.68 -28.64
CA LEU A 77 3.12 -21.36 -27.34
C LEU A 77 2.43 -22.71 -27.53
N SER A 78 1.43 -22.79 -28.38
CA SER A 78 0.75 -24.05 -28.70
C SER A 78 1.69 -25.08 -29.34
N HIS A 79 2.53 -24.68 -30.29
CA HIS A 79 3.53 -25.56 -30.92
C HIS A 79 4.59 -26.06 -29.92
N LEU A 80 4.87 -25.32 -28.86
CA LEU A 80 5.77 -25.71 -27.79
C LEU A 80 5.10 -26.62 -26.73
N GLY A 81 3.88 -27.09 -26.99
CA GLY A 81 3.14 -27.98 -26.10
C GLY A 81 2.33 -27.24 -25.03
N GLY A 82 2.06 -25.95 -25.22
CA GLY A 82 1.20 -25.16 -24.35
C GLY A 82 -0.29 -25.53 -24.51
N GLU A 83 -0.99 -25.56 -23.37
CA GLU A 83 -2.46 -25.68 -23.36
C GLU A 83 -3.13 -24.38 -23.86
N ASP A 84 -4.45 -24.44 -24.13
CA ASP A 84 -5.25 -23.25 -24.51
C ASP A 84 -5.23 -22.20 -23.39
N VAL A 85 -4.74 -21.03 -23.71
CA VAL A 85 -4.64 -19.88 -22.81
C VAL A 85 -5.87 -18.96 -22.83
N ASP A 86 -6.95 -19.41 -23.46
CA ASP A 86 -8.17 -18.60 -23.65
C ASP A 86 -7.88 -17.25 -24.35
N TYR A 87 -7.02 -17.25 -25.37
CA TYR A 87 -6.84 -16.09 -26.23
C TYR A 87 -8.08 -15.91 -27.10
N ASN A 88 -8.71 -14.75 -27.02
CA ASN A 88 -9.94 -14.45 -27.72
C ASN A 88 -9.91 -12.99 -28.24
N PRO A 89 -9.68 -12.79 -29.55
CA PRO A 89 -9.79 -11.48 -30.21
C PRO A 89 -11.26 -11.13 -30.46
N CYS A 90 -12.06 -11.09 -29.39
CA CYS A 90 -13.52 -10.93 -29.44
C CYS A 90 -13.98 -9.49 -29.71
N GLY A 91 -13.06 -8.55 -29.79
CA GLY A 91 -13.36 -7.13 -29.77
C GLY A 91 -13.68 -6.60 -28.36
N ILE A 92 -13.62 -5.28 -28.23
CA ILE A 92 -13.97 -4.57 -26.98
C ILE A 92 -15.03 -3.52 -27.27
N ILE A 93 -16.08 -3.50 -26.45
CA ILE A 93 -17.09 -2.46 -26.44
C ILE A 93 -16.80 -1.52 -25.27
N ALA A 94 -16.70 -0.22 -25.55
CA ALA A 94 -16.52 0.82 -24.53
C ALA A 94 -17.77 1.73 -24.47
N PRO A 95 -18.80 1.37 -23.67
CA PRO A 95 -20.01 2.17 -23.52
C PRO A 95 -19.72 3.51 -22.86
N VAL A 96 -20.46 4.54 -23.25
CA VAL A 96 -20.40 5.88 -22.70
C VAL A 96 -21.76 6.35 -22.20
N TYR A 97 -21.76 7.25 -21.21
CA TYR A 97 -22.95 7.80 -20.57
C TYR A 97 -23.29 9.22 -21.07
N GLU A 98 -22.38 9.83 -21.82
CA GLU A 98 -22.57 11.13 -22.46
C GLU A 98 -22.12 11.02 -23.91
N THR A 99 -22.85 11.66 -24.81
CA THR A 99 -22.49 11.66 -26.23
C THR A 99 -21.22 12.50 -26.41
N PRO A 100 -20.14 11.95 -27.00
CA PRO A 100 -18.93 12.71 -27.22
C PRO A 100 -19.13 13.78 -28.30
N ASP A 101 -18.49 14.94 -28.13
CA ASP A 101 -18.53 16.03 -29.13
C ASP A 101 -17.94 15.61 -30.48
N ASN A 102 -17.03 14.65 -30.49
CA ASN A 102 -16.44 14.08 -31.70
C ASN A 102 -16.61 12.56 -31.72
N THR A 103 -17.29 12.06 -32.73
CA THR A 103 -17.47 10.63 -32.97
C THR A 103 -16.39 9.99 -33.84
N SER A 104 -15.28 10.71 -34.11
CA SER A 104 -14.08 10.18 -34.75
C SER A 104 -13.04 9.88 -33.70
N HIS A 105 -12.79 8.60 -33.45
CA HIS A 105 -11.75 8.15 -32.52
C HIS A 105 -10.78 7.22 -33.25
N ASP A 106 -9.49 7.31 -32.94
CA ASP A 106 -8.45 6.51 -33.62
C ASP A 106 -8.70 5.00 -33.42
N GLY A 107 -9.06 4.32 -34.52
CA GLY A 107 -9.29 2.88 -34.57
C GLY A 107 -10.56 2.37 -33.87
N GLY A 108 -11.41 3.25 -33.35
CA GLY A 108 -12.73 2.92 -32.79
C GLY A 108 -13.87 3.24 -33.74
N LEU A 109 -14.89 2.40 -33.78
CA LEU A 109 -16.15 2.64 -34.53
C LEU A 109 -17.21 3.11 -33.54
N TRP A 110 -17.75 4.32 -33.76
CA TRP A 110 -18.85 4.82 -32.94
C TRP A 110 -20.15 4.06 -33.25
N LEU A 111 -20.79 3.58 -32.19
CA LEU A 111 -22.10 2.96 -32.22
C LEU A 111 -23.07 3.80 -31.38
N ASP A 112 -24.13 4.32 -31.98
CA ASP A 112 -25.23 4.91 -31.22
C ASP A 112 -25.93 3.83 -30.37
N LYS A 113 -26.81 4.24 -29.47
CA LYS A 113 -27.52 3.33 -28.54
C LYS A 113 -28.23 2.18 -29.28
N LYS A 114 -28.85 2.45 -30.44
CA LYS A 114 -29.59 1.45 -31.20
C LYS A 114 -28.65 0.43 -31.82
N ASN A 115 -27.59 0.88 -32.46
CA ASN A 115 -26.58 0.02 -33.07
C ASN A 115 -25.80 -0.77 -32.00
N LEU A 116 -25.44 -0.12 -30.89
CA LEU A 116 -24.76 -0.75 -29.77
C LEU A 116 -25.56 -1.92 -29.18
N ALA A 117 -26.87 -1.80 -29.07
CA ALA A 117 -27.75 -2.86 -28.58
C ALA A 117 -27.77 -4.12 -29.47
N HIS A 118 -27.38 -4.03 -30.76
CA HIS A 118 -27.18 -5.20 -31.61
C HIS A 118 -25.86 -5.92 -31.34
N TYR A 119 -24.83 -5.19 -30.95
CA TYR A 119 -23.52 -5.76 -30.59
C TYR A 119 -23.51 -6.31 -29.16
N GLN A 120 -24.15 -5.58 -28.25
CA GLN A 120 -24.23 -5.96 -26.83
C GLN A 120 -25.59 -5.54 -26.27
N PRO A 121 -26.56 -6.46 -26.19
CA PRO A 121 -27.84 -6.20 -25.54
C PRO A 121 -27.68 -6.07 -24.03
N ASP A 122 -28.75 -5.61 -23.38
CA ASP A 122 -28.89 -5.56 -21.92
C ASP A 122 -27.85 -4.63 -21.18
N LEU A 123 -27.23 -3.68 -21.90
CA LEU A 123 -26.45 -2.60 -21.27
C LEU A 123 -27.36 -1.67 -20.45
N GLY A 124 -26.78 -0.95 -19.49
CA GLY A 124 -27.51 -0.01 -18.64
C GLY A 124 -28.35 1.01 -19.42
N GLU A 125 -29.49 1.39 -18.86
CA GLU A 125 -30.46 2.30 -19.54
C GLU A 125 -29.87 3.70 -19.79
N ASP A 126 -28.91 4.14 -18.96
CA ASP A 126 -28.22 5.41 -19.06
C ASP A 126 -27.06 5.40 -20.08
N VAL A 127 -26.74 4.27 -20.70
CA VAL A 127 -25.77 4.19 -21.79
C VAL A 127 -26.37 4.83 -23.04
N VAL A 128 -25.70 5.83 -23.62
CA VAL A 128 -26.16 6.58 -24.80
C VAL A 128 -25.56 6.10 -26.12
N GLY A 129 -24.44 5.36 -26.06
CA GLY A 129 -23.70 4.80 -27.17
C GLY A 129 -22.40 4.20 -26.71
N GLY A 130 -21.49 3.91 -27.62
CA GLY A 130 -20.18 3.38 -27.25
C GLY A 130 -19.25 3.22 -28.44
N TRP A 131 -17.99 2.98 -28.12
CA TRP A 131 -16.95 2.67 -29.11
C TRP A 131 -16.79 1.17 -29.27
N TRP A 132 -16.65 0.72 -30.49
CA TRP A 132 -16.33 -0.67 -30.82
C TRP A 132 -14.91 -0.76 -31.38
N TYR A 133 -14.07 -1.58 -30.75
CA TYR A 133 -12.69 -1.86 -31.11
C TYR A 133 -12.56 -3.32 -31.56
N PRO A 134 -12.71 -3.62 -32.86
CA PRO A 134 -12.79 -4.99 -33.38
C PRO A 134 -11.48 -5.78 -33.26
N GLU A 135 -10.34 -5.10 -33.26
CA GLU A 135 -9.00 -5.74 -33.24
C GLU A 135 -8.52 -6.09 -31.83
N GLU A 136 -9.21 -5.59 -30.80
CA GLU A 136 -8.86 -5.80 -29.40
C GLU A 136 -9.53 -7.08 -28.85
N GLY A 137 -9.13 -7.47 -27.64
CA GLY A 137 -9.68 -8.70 -27.07
C GLY A 137 -9.12 -9.02 -25.69
N GLN A 138 -8.94 -10.30 -25.41
CA GLN A 138 -8.50 -10.77 -24.09
C GLN A 138 -7.74 -12.10 -24.15
N VAL A 139 -7.05 -12.42 -23.09
CA VAL A 139 -6.42 -13.72 -22.79
C VAL A 139 -6.64 -14.06 -21.31
N ASP A 140 -6.65 -15.33 -20.91
CA ASP A 140 -6.65 -15.68 -19.49
C ASP A 140 -5.21 -15.57 -18.93
N PRO A 141 -4.90 -14.56 -18.09
CA PRO A 141 -3.52 -14.35 -17.62
C PRO A 141 -3.05 -15.43 -16.66
N ARG A 142 -3.96 -16.11 -15.94
CA ARG A 142 -3.60 -17.21 -15.03
C ARG A 142 -3.18 -18.44 -15.85
N ARG A 143 -3.93 -18.78 -16.90
CA ARG A 143 -3.58 -19.86 -17.84
C ARG A 143 -2.30 -19.52 -18.59
N LEU A 144 -2.19 -18.31 -19.13
CA LEU A 144 -1.02 -17.85 -19.86
C LEU A 144 0.26 -17.95 -19.00
N GLY A 145 0.19 -17.48 -17.73
CA GLY A 145 1.30 -17.60 -16.78
C GLY A 145 1.69 -19.05 -16.50
N THR A 146 0.71 -19.95 -16.33
CA THR A 146 0.94 -21.39 -16.10
C THR A 146 1.58 -22.05 -17.33
N VAL A 147 1.08 -21.76 -18.53
CA VAL A 147 1.61 -22.29 -19.79
C VAL A 147 3.04 -21.83 -20.03
N LEU A 148 3.34 -20.54 -19.85
CA LEU A 148 4.70 -20.02 -20.00
C LEU A 148 5.66 -20.68 -19.00
N LEU A 149 5.23 -20.88 -17.75
CA LEU A 149 6.03 -21.55 -16.73
C LEU A 149 6.34 -23.01 -17.14
N SER A 150 5.31 -23.77 -17.56
CA SER A 150 5.44 -25.16 -18.00
C SER A 150 6.38 -25.29 -19.21
N ILE A 151 6.21 -24.42 -20.22
CA ILE A 151 7.08 -24.42 -21.40
C ILE A 151 8.52 -24.05 -21.01
N ALA A 152 8.72 -23.04 -20.18
CA ALA A 152 10.06 -22.65 -19.71
C ALA A 152 10.77 -23.83 -19.02
N GLN A 153 10.05 -24.57 -18.16
CA GLN A 153 10.56 -25.78 -17.51
C GLN A 153 10.93 -26.89 -18.52
N SER A 154 10.04 -27.17 -19.47
CA SER A 154 10.27 -28.21 -20.50
C SER A 154 11.48 -27.90 -21.40
N LEU A 155 11.74 -26.64 -21.65
CA LEU A 155 12.90 -26.17 -22.41
C LEU A 155 14.19 -26.11 -21.56
N GLY A 156 14.14 -26.48 -20.28
CA GLY A 156 15.31 -26.50 -19.39
C GLY A 156 15.74 -25.12 -18.90
N VAL A 157 14.79 -24.21 -18.65
CA VAL A 157 15.05 -23.00 -17.85
C VAL A 157 15.22 -23.42 -16.38
N GLU A 158 16.31 -23.01 -15.74
CA GLU A 158 16.49 -23.22 -14.31
C GLU A 158 15.55 -22.29 -13.53
N ILE A 159 14.63 -22.84 -12.73
CA ILE A 159 13.67 -22.07 -11.96
C ILE A 159 13.92 -22.26 -10.46
N LEU A 160 14.33 -21.19 -9.79
CA LEU A 160 14.55 -21.16 -8.35
C LEU A 160 13.29 -20.55 -7.68
N GLU A 161 12.30 -21.40 -7.43
CA GLU A 161 11.06 -21.01 -6.74
C GLU A 161 11.31 -20.85 -5.23
N GLY A 162 10.60 -19.91 -4.59
CA GLY A 162 10.81 -19.57 -3.19
C GLY A 162 12.03 -18.67 -2.94
N VAL A 163 12.82 -18.37 -3.95
CA VAL A 163 14.06 -17.59 -3.84
C VAL A 163 13.81 -16.12 -4.18
N SER A 164 14.04 -15.25 -3.19
CA SER A 164 13.97 -13.79 -3.34
C SER A 164 15.35 -13.19 -3.59
N ALA A 165 15.47 -12.31 -4.58
CA ALA A 165 16.62 -11.41 -4.64
C ALA A 165 16.49 -10.36 -3.52
N ILE A 166 17.54 -10.16 -2.73
CA ILE A 166 17.59 -9.23 -1.60
C ILE A 166 18.31 -7.94 -1.99
N ALA A 167 19.47 -8.08 -2.65
CA ALA A 167 20.32 -6.96 -3.04
C ALA A 167 21.29 -7.38 -4.16
N PHE A 168 21.93 -6.42 -4.80
CA PHE A 168 23.05 -6.61 -5.70
C PHE A 168 24.37 -6.23 -5.03
N THR A 169 25.42 -7.03 -5.24
CA THR A 169 26.79 -6.57 -5.00
C THR A 169 27.33 -5.99 -6.31
N ARG A 170 28.18 -4.97 -6.21
CA ARG A 170 28.68 -4.23 -7.36
C ARG A 170 30.18 -4.16 -7.35
N SER A 171 30.80 -4.20 -8.52
CA SER A 171 32.24 -4.01 -8.72
C SER A 171 32.50 -3.45 -10.11
N GLN A 172 33.32 -2.42 -10.24
CA GLN A 172 33.78 -1.83 -11.50
C GLN A 172 32.63 -1.51 -12.50
N GLY A 173 31.54 -0.89 -12.02
CA GLY A 173 30.40 -0.51 -12.87
C GLY A 173 29.44 -1.65 -13.26
N LYS A 174 29.68 -2.87 -12.77
CA LYS A 174 28.85 -4.07 -13.03
C LYS A 174 28.21 -4.61 -11.77
N ILE A 175 27.08 -5.30 -11.92
CA ILE A 175 26.60 -6.22 -10.91
C ILE A 175 27.54 -7.41 -10.86
N LYS A 176 28.11 -7.68 -9.69
CA LYS A 176 28.93 -8.87 -9.45
C LYS A 176 28.06 -10.08 -9.11
N ASP A 177 27.18 -9.91 -8.13
CA ASP A 177 26.33 -10.99 -7.65
C ASP A 177 24.95 -10.46 -7.27
N VAL A 178 23.94 -11.32 -7.30
CA VAL A 178 22.66 -11.14 -6.62
C VAL A 178 22.67 -11.92 -5.30
N ILE A 179 22.33 -11.23 -4.20
CA ILE A 179 22.22 -11.82 -2.87
C ILE A 179 20.82 -12.42 -2.71
N THR A 180 20.76 -13.67 -2.26
CA THR A 180 19.52 -14.38 -1.91
C THR A 180 19.60 -14.93 -0.49
N PRO A 181 18.50 -15.39 0.13
CA PRO A 181 18.54 -16.06 1.43
C PRO A 181 19.40 -17.33 1.44
N SER A 182 19.58 -17.96 0.29
CA SER A 182 20.33 -19.23 0.12
C SER A 182 21.78 -19.00 -0.28
N GLY A 183 22.26 -17.76 -0.38
CA GLY A 183 23.60 -17.41 -0.80
C GLY A 183 23.62 -16.46 -2.00
N THR A 184 24.79 -16.31 -2.60
CA THR A 184 25.00 -15.41 -3.74
C THR A 184 24.99 -16.17 -5.06
N LEU A 185 24.43 -15.53 -6.10
CA LEU A 185 24.42 -16.08 -7.46
C LEU A 185 25.09 -15.08 -8.40
N THR A 186 26.02 -15.60 -9.22
CA THR A 186 26.80 -14.81 -10.20
C THR A 186 26.28 -15.07 -11.61
N ALA A 187 26.17 -14.02 -12.42
CA ALA A 187 25.81 -14.13 -13.84
C ALA A 187 26.51 -13.08 -14.71
N ASP A 188 26.54 -13.33 -16.02
CA ASP A 188 27.01 -12.35 -17.00
C ASP A 188 26.00 -11.20 -17.13
N ASN A 189 24.68 -11.51 -17.16
CA ASN A 189 23.60 -10.52 -17.25
C ASN A 189 22.55 -10.73 -16.16
N TYR A 190 22.02 -9.63 -15.65
CA TYR A 190 20.92 -9.58 -14.69
C TYR A 190 19.74 -8.83 -15.30
N ILE A 191 18.57 -9.46 -15.36
CA ILE A 191 17.34 -8.88 -15.91
C ILE A 191 16.34 -8.67 -14.77
N LEU A 192 16.06 -7.41 -14.45
CA LEU A 192 15.14 -7.05 -13.37
C LEU A 192 13.70 -6.96 -13.89
N ALA A 193 12.93 -8.03 -13.71
CA ALA A 193 11.52 -8.16 -14.05
C ALA A 193 10.65 -8.32 -12.78
N GLY A 194 11.06 -7.67 -11.67
CA GLY A 194 10.53 -7.85 -10.32
C GLY A 194 9.14 -7.20 -10.09
N GLY A 195 8.51 -6.65 -11.14
CA GLY A 195 7.20 -5.99 -11.01
C GLY A 195 7.22 -4.90 -9.93
N SER A 196 6.20 -4.84 -9.10
CA SER A 196 6.09 -3.84 -8.03
C SER A 196 7.22 -3.88 -7.00
N TRP A 197 8.00 -4.97 -6.95
CA TRP A 197 9.16 -5.11 -6.03
C TRP A 197 10.46 -4.56 -6.61
N SER A 198 10.50 -4.15 -7.89
CA SER A 198 11.72 -3.67 -8.54
C SER A 198 12.35 -2.47 -7.83
N GLY A 199 11.55 -1.53 -7.32
CA GLY A 199 12.01 -0.39 -6.55
C GLY A 199 12.70 -0.74 -5.22
N LYS A 200 12.56 -1.98 -4.72
CA LYS A 200 13.28 -2.45 -3.51
C LYS A 200 14.71 -2.93 -3.79
N LEU A 201 14.99 -3.34 -5.03
CA LEU A 201 16.29 -3.85 -5.44
C LEU A 201 17.15 -2.79 -6.12
N GLN A 202 16.50 -1.87 -6.79
CA GLN A 202 17.11 -0.82 -7.60
C GLN A 202 16.36 0.49 -7.32
N PRO A 203 17.03 1.65 -7.22
CA PRO A 203 16.37 2.94 -7.02
C PRO A 203 15.60 3.36 -8.28
N LEU A 204 14.45 2.75 -8.49
CA LEU A 204 13.53 3.02 -9.60
C LEU A 204 12.22 3.58 -9.04
N PRO A 205 11.56 4.52 -9.73
CA PRO A 205 10.29 5.08 -9.30
C PRO A 205 9.12 4.10 -9.58
N VAL A 206 9.28 2.86 -9.14
CA VAL A 206 8.26 1.80 -9.28
C VAL A 206 7.63 1.54 -7.93
N ARG A 207 6.31 1.72 -7.84
CA ARG A 207 5.53 1.51 -6.62
C ARG A 207 4.34 0.58 -6.83
N PRO A 208 3.85 -0.07 -5.76
CA PRO A 208 2.69 -0.94 -5.86
C PRO A 208 1.40 -0.11 -5.95
N ILE A 209 0.66 -0.23 -7.05
CA ILE A 209 -0.71 0.28 -7.18
C ILE A 209 -1.66 -0.89 -7.01
N LYS A 210 -2.38 -0.91 -5.89
CA LYS A 210 -3.30 -1.99 -5.57
C LYS A 210 -4.55 -1.92 -6.43
N GLY A 211 -5.07 -3.08 -6.83
CA GLY A 211 -6.35 -3.24 -7.49
C GLY A 211 -7.10 -4.42 -6.91
N GLN A 212 -8.37 -4.20 -6.56
CA GLN A 212 -9.29 -5.25 -6.14
C GLN A 212 -10.13 -5.70 -7.33
N MET A 213 -10.47 -6.95 -7.35
CA MET A 213 -11.20 -7.61 -8.44
C MET A 213 -12.12 -8.68 -7.88
N LEU A 214 -13.12 -9.06 -8.68
CA LEU A 214 -13.98 -10.20 -8.36
C LEU A 214 -14.35 -10.98 -9.64
N SER A 215 -14.85 -12.20 -9.46
CA SER A 215 -15.44 -12.96 -10.53
C SER A 215 -16.85 -13.40 -10.19
N LEU A 216 -17.69 -13.41 -11.24
CA LEU A 216 -19.05 -13.91 -11.21
C LEU A 216 -19.17 -15.14 -12.11
N LYS A 217 -20.13 -16.02 -11.81
CA LYS A 217 -20.49 -17.14 -12.68
C LYS A 217 -21.46 -16.69 -13.75
N MET A 218 -21.05 -16.75 -15.02
CA MET A 218 -21.94 -16.46 -16.15
C MET A 218 -22.98 -17.56 -16.32
N PRO A 219 -24.24 -17.23 -16.61
CA PRO A 219 -25.24 -18.20 -17.06
C PRO A 219 -24.83 -18.83 -18.38
N SER A 220 -25.05 -20.14 -18.52
CA SER A 220 -24.69 -20.85 -19.75
C SER A 220 -25.59 -20.56 -20.95
N ASP A 221 -26.80 -20.07 -20.69
CA ASP A 221 -27.83 -19.73 -21.70
C ASP A 221 -27.70 -18.31 -22.26
N LYS A 222 -26.99 -17.43 -21.55
CA LYS A 222 -26.74 -16.04 -21.96
C LYS A 222 -25.35 -15.58 -21.56
N PRO A 223 -24.25 -16.18 -22.08
CA PRO A 223 -22.92 -15.73 -21.76
C PRO A 223 -22.61 -14.38 -22.42
N LEU A 224 -21.83 -13.55 -21.74
CA LEU A 224 -21.16 -12.43 -22.39
C LEU A 224 -20.07 -12.98 -23.34
N GLU A 225 -20.03 -12.48 -24.56
CA GLU A 225 -19.08 -12.94 -25.58
C GLU A 225 -17.89 -12.00 -25.75
N ARG A 226 -18.07 -10.71 -25.38
CA ARG A 226 -17.09 -9.64 -25.62
C ARG A 226 -16.69 -8.97 -24.33
N VAL A 227 -15.53 -8.35 -24.34
CA VAL A 227 -15.11 -7.48 -23.26
C VAL A 227 -15.93 -6.19 -23.29
N ILE A 228 -16.45 -5.79 -22.14
CA ILE A 228 -17.10 -4.48 -21.95
C ILE A 228 -16.18 -3.64 -21.08
N PHE A 229 -15.73 -2.51 -21.60
CA PHE A 229 -14.82 -1.59 -20.92
C PHE A 229 -15.56 -0.28 -20.60
N GLY A 230 -16.14 -0.20 -19.41
CA GLY A 230 -16.83 1.00 -18.93
C GLY A 230 -15.90 1.99 -18.25
N GLU A 231 -16.41 3.18 -17.96
CA GLU A 231 -15.65 4.29 -17.37
C GLU A 231 -14.91 3.93 -16.07
N ASN A 232 -15.58 3.19 -15.17
CA ASN A 232 -15.06 2.87 -13.83
C ASN A 232 -14.98 1.37 -13.55
N THR A 233 -15.22 0.54 -14.54
CA THR A 233 -15.19 -0.92 -14.41
C THR A 233 -15.08 -1.58 -15.78
N TYR A 234 -14.61 -2.81 -15.81
CA TYR A 234 -14.61 -3.66 -17.00
C TYR A 234 -15.15 -5.05 -16.69
N LEU A 235 -15.69 -5.69 -17.71
CA LEU A 235 -16.26 -7.03 -17.68
C LEU A 235 -15.53 -7.88 -18.69
N VAL A 236 -14.83 -8.92 -18.24
CA VAL A 236 -14.00 -9.78 -19.11
C VAL A 236 -14.47 -11.22 -19.01
N PRO A 237 -15.22 -11.72 -20.03
CA PRO A 237 -15.72 -13.09 -20.04
C PRO A 237 -14.59 -14.09 -20.30
N LYS A 238 -14.65 -15.26 -19.64
CA LYS A 238 -13.71 -16.36 -19.82
C LYS A 238 -14.43 -17.61 -20.31
N LYS A 239 -13.75 -18.43 -21.14
CA LYS A 239 -14.32 -19.68 -21.69
C LYS A 239 -14.82 -20.67 -20.63
N ASP A 240 -14.27 -20.64 -19.42
CA ASP A 240 -14.70 -21.50 -18.31
C ASP A 240 -15.96 -21.01 -17.59
N GLY A 241 -16.58 -19.95 -18.09
CA GLY A 241 -17.82 -19.37 -17.57
C GLY A 241 -17.63 -18.38 -16.44
N ARG A 242 -16.38 -17.99 -16.09
CA ARG A 242 -16.13 -16.86 -15.21
C ARG A 242 -16.29 -15.54 -15.94
N LEU A 243 -16.89 -14.57 -15.28
CA LEU A 243 -16.81 -13.17 -15.67
C LEU A 243 -15.90 -12.44 -14.69
N ILE A 244 -14.82 -11.89 -15.16
CA ILE A 244 -13.93 -11.07 -14.34
C ILE A 244 -14.45 -9.63 -14.34
N VAL A 245 -14.63 -9.08 -13.14
CA VAL A 245 -15.02 -7.69 -12.91
C VAL A 245 -13.86 -6.95 -12.24
N GLY A 246 -13.43 -5.87 -12.82
CA GLY A 246 -12.30 -5.08 -12.30
C GLY A 246 -12.42 -3.60 -12.69
N ALA A 247 -11.58 -2.80 -12.15
CA ALA A 247 -10.78 -3.01 -10.95
C ALA A 247 -10.67 -1.68 -10.20
N THR A 248 -10.53 -1.75 -8.89
CA THR A 248 -10.14 -0.53 -8.14
C THR A 248 -8.72 -0.09 -8.51
N VAL A 249 -8.41 1.19 -8.28
CA VAL A 249 -7.06 1.76 -8.41
C VAL A 249 -6.72 2.48 -7.11
N GLU A 250 -5.80 1.91 -6.34
CA GLU A 250 -5.51 2.36 -4.98
C GLU A 250 -4.00 2.55 -4.82
N ASP A 251 -3.55 3.81 -4.69
CA ASP A 251 -2.15 4.15 -4.40
C ASP A 251 -1.94 4.19 -2.87
N ILE A 252 -2.02 3.03 -2.24
CA ILE A 252 -1.96 2.84 -0.78
C ILE A 252 -0.80 1.93 -0.35
N GLY A 253 0.17 1.74 -1.23
CA GLY A 253 1.32 0.88 -0.96
C GLY A 253 0.95 -0.62 -0.86
N TRP A 254 1.62 -1.32 0.07
CA TRP A 254 1.52 -2.79 0.22
C TRP A 254 0.35 -3.26 1.11
N VAL A 255 -0.77 -2.54 1.13
CA VAL A 255 -1.95 -2.93 1.92
C VAL A 255 -2.57 -4.21 1.34
N LYS A 256 -2.62 -5.26 2.15
CA LYS A 256 -3.15 -6.58 1.78
C LYS A 256 -4.67 -6.66 1.94
N GLY A 257 -5.28 -7.62 1.26
CA GLY A 257 -6.71 -7.95 1.38
C GLY A 257 -7.61 -7.12 0.47
N THR A 258 -8.84 -7.57 0.33
CA THR A 258 -9.96 -6.86 -0.31
C THR A 258 -10.81 -6.20 0.76
N THR A 259 -11.46 -5.10 0.41
CA THR A 259 -12.33 -4.37 1.33
C THR A 259 -13.79 -4.49 0.90
N ALA A 260 -14.71 -4.46 1.86
CA ALA A 260 -16.15 -4.45 1.56
C ALA A 260 -16.52 -3.26 0.66
N GLN A 261 -15.92 -2.08 0.91
CA GLN A 261 -16.13 -0.90 0.06
C GLN A 261 -15.65 -1.12 -1.38
N GLY A 262 -14.46 -1.72 -1.58
CA GLY A 262 -13.93 -2.01 -2.91
C GLY A 262 -14.83 -2.98 -3.68
N VAL A 263 -15.28 -4.06 -3.03
CA VAL A 263 -16.21 -5.04 -3.62
C VAL A 263 -17.55 -4.39 -3.94
N ASN A 264 -18.11 -3.58 -3.04
CA ASN A 264 -19.37 -2.87 -3.27
C ASN A 264 -19.26 -1.89 -4.44
N THR A 265 -18.16 -1.12 -4.53
CA THR A 265 -17.91 -0.20 -5.64
C THR A 265 -17.86 -0.95 -6.99
N LEU A 266 -17.13 -2.07 -7.04
CA LEU A 266 -17.05 -2.88 -8.26
C LEU A 266 -18.40 -3.45 -8.68
N LEU A 267 -19.18 -3.98 -7.73
CA LEU A 267 -20.52 -4.54 -8.01
C LEU A 267 -21.48 -3.45 -8.48
N ASN A 268 -21.53 -2.30 -7.83
CA ASN A 268 -22.40 -1.20 -8.22
C ASN A 268 -22.08 -0.70 -9.63
N ASN A 269 -20.81 -0.49 -9.95
CA ASN A 269 -20.39 -0.05 -11.27
C ASN A 269 -20.68 -1.11 -12.34
N ALA A 270 -20.43 -2.39 -12.04
CA ALA A 270 -20.70 -3.50 -12.95
C ALA A 270 -22.20 -3.67 -13.24
N ILE A 271 -23.05 -3.60 -12.21
CA ILE A 271 -24.51 -3.71 -12.34
C ILE A 271 -25.07 -2.50 -13.12
N ARG A 272 -24.56 -1.29 -12.86
CA ARG A 272 -24.91 -0.11 -13.66
C ARG A 272 -24.60 -0.31 -15.14
N LEU A 273 -23.39 -0.86 -15.43
CA LEU A 273 -22.93 -1.10 -16.80
C LEU A 273 -23.70 -2.21 -17.49
N TYR A 274 -23.97 -3.31 -16.77
CA TYR A 274 -24.67 -4.48 -17.28
C TYR A 274 -25.62 -5.04 -16.20
N PRO A 275 -26.88 -4.56 -16.11
CA PRO A 275 -27.83 -4.87 -15.05
C PRO A 275 -28.09 -6.36 -14.77
N PRO A 276 -28.04 -7.27 -15.76
CA PRO A 276 -28.24 -8.69 -15.49
C PRO A 276 -27.27 -9.31 -14.48
N LEU A 277 -26.09 -8.70 -14.27
CA LEU A 277 -25.11 -9.17 -13.30
C LEU A 277 -25.64 -9.24 -11.85
N ALA A 278 -26.65 -8.44 -11.52
CA ALA A 278 -27.23 -8.40 -10.17
C ALA A 278 -27.73 -9.78 -9.67
N GLN A 279 -28.02 -10.70 -10.59
CA GLN A 279 -28.53 -12.04 -10.29
C GLN A 279 -27.44 -13.13 -10.39
N TRP A 280 -26.20 -12.77 -10.77
CA TRP A 280 -25.15 -13.76 -10.97
C TRP A 280 -24.42 -14.08 -9.67
N LYS A 281 -23.98 -15.34 -9.55
CA LYS A 281 -23.28 -15.80 -8.35
C LYS A 281 -21.86 -15.24 -8.27
N LEU A 282 -21.50 -14.65 -7.15
CA LEU A 282 -20.12 -14.27 -6.82
C LEU A 282 -19.31 -15.55 -6.53
N GLU A 283 -18.17 -15.72 -7.22
CA GLU A 283 -17.30 -16.90 -7.06
C GLU A 283 -16.00 -16.59 -6.32
N GLU A 284 -15.32 -15.49 -6.67
CA GLU A 284 -14.02 -15.16 -6.12
C GLU A 284 -13.87 -13.65 -5.93
N ILE A 285 -13.16 -13.25 -4.88
CA ILE A 285 -12.68 -11.87 -4.69
C ILE A 285 -11.18 -11.92 -4.41
N TRP A 286 -10.39 -11.06 -5.06
CA TRP A 286 -8.94 -11.00 -4.87
C TRP A 286 -8.39 -9.61 -5.10
N TYR A 287 -7.09 -9.45 -4.88
CA TYR A 287 -6.37 -8.22 -5.14
C TYR A 287 -4.97 -8.51 -5.69
N GLY A 288 -4.37 -7.49 -6.30
CA GLY A 288 -2.99 -7.54 -6.74
C GLY A 288 -2.34 -6.17 -6.76
N TYR A 289 -1.05 -6.14 -7.05
CA TYR A 289 -0.27 -4.90 -7.10
C TYR A 289 0.30 -4.69 -8.49
N ARG A 290 -0.18 -3.65 -9.17
CA ARG A 290 0.37 -3.21 -10.44
C ARG A 290 1.71 -2.50 -10.19
N PRO A 291 2.76 -2.73 -10.99
CA PRO A 291 4.02 -1.97 -10.92
C PRO A 291 3.83 -0.59 -11.55
N GLY A 292 3.39 0.39 -10.76
CA GLY A 292 3.17 1.76 -11.23
C GLY A 292 4.46 2.56 -11.31
N THR A 293 4.61 3.32 -12.39
CA THR A 293 5.60 4.38 -12.59
C THR A 293 4.89 5.74 -12.55
N PRO A 294 5.58 6.89 -12.37
CA PRO A 294 4.95 8.20 -12.35
C PRO A 294 4.18 8.56 -13.62
N ASP A 295 4.65 8.10 -14.77
CA ASP A 295 4.08 8.33 -16.10
C ASP A 295 3.28 7.13 -16.65
N GLU A 296 3.05 6.11 -15.83
CA GLU A 296 2.37 4.85 -16.16
C GLU A 296 3.00 4.04 -17.31
N MET A 297 4.17 4.45 -17.81
CA MET A 297 4.90 3.75 -18.88
C MET A 297 5.93 2.75 -18.30
N PRO A 298 6.21 1.63 -18.98
CA PRO A 298 7.21 0.67 -18.53
C PRO A 298 8.63 1.25 -18.55
N ILE A 299 9.51 0.65 -17.76
CA ILE A 299 10.95 0.90 -17.78
C ILE A 299 11.61 -0.26 -18.50
N LEU A 300 12.17 0.01 -19.68
CA LEU A 300 12.85 -0.95 -20.54
C LEU A 300 14.25 -0.43 -20.90
N GLY A 301 15.26 -1.30 -20.86
CA GLY A 301 16.61 -0.94 -21.27
C GLY A 301 17.67 -1.21 -20.22
N TYR A 302 18.87 -0.69 -20.45
CA TYR A 302 19.96 -0.84 -19.50
C TYR A 302 19.70 -0.05 -18.23
N GLY A 303 20.13 -0.61 -17.08
CA GLY A 303 20.11 0.04 -15.78
C GLY A 303 21.35 0.90 -15.55
N ASP A 304 21.68 1.13 -14.27
CA ASP A 304 22.85 1.88 -13.81
C ASP A 304 24.14 1.03 -13.72
N ALA A 305 24.09 -0.21 -14.19
CA ALA A 305 25.23 -1.11 -14.32
C ALA A 305 25.22 -1.72 -15.73
N GLU A 306 26.42 -1.93 -16.31
CA GLU A 306 26.59 -2.38 -17.70
C GLU A 306 25.87 -3.70 -18.01
N ASN A 307 25.75 -4.60 -17.02
CA ASN A 307 25.13 -5.91 -17.15
C ASN A 307 23.77 -6.02 -16.43
N LEU A 308 23.13 -4.88 -16.12
CA LEU A 308 21.79 -4.82 -15.58
C LEU A 308 20.81 -4.35 -16.65
N ILE A 309 19.82 -5.16 -16.95
CA ILE A 309 18.73 -4.83 -17.87
C ILE A 309 17.43 -4.72 -17.09
N LEU A 310 16.64 -3.70 -17.35
CA LEU A 310 15.38 -3.38 -16.67
C LEU A 310 14.21 -3.75 -17.58
N ALA A 311 13.23 -4.45 -17.02
CA ALA A 311 11.96 -4.83 -17.65
C ALA A 311 10.83 -4.79 -16.62
N THR A 312 10.42 -3.60 -16.20
CA THR A 312 9.50 -3.41 -15.09
C THR A 312 8.60 -2.20 -15.29
N GLY A 313 7.71 -1.90 -14.35
CA GLY A 313 6.87 -0.70 -14.42
C GLY A 313 5.71 -0.76 -15.42
N HIS A 314 5.31 -1.93 -15.89
CA HIS A 314 4.28 -2.12 -16.92
C HIS A 314 2.85 -1.75 -16.49
N HIS A 315 2.65 -1.27 -15.28
CA HIS A 315 1.37 -0.85 -14.68
C HIS A 315 0.25 -1.87 -14.97
N ARG A 316 -0.84 -1.45 -15.66
CA ARG A 316 -1.98 -2.30 -16.01
C ARG A 316 -1.75 -3.12 -17.29
N ASN A 317 -0.74 -2.77 -18.09
CA ASN A 317 -0.53 -3.28 -19.44
C ASN A 317 0.49 -4.44 -19.53
N GLY A 318 0.93 -5.03 -18.39
CA GLY A 318 1.95 -6.08 -18.39
C GLY A 318 1.56 -7.33 -19.20
N ILE A 319 0.29 -7.70 -19.23
CA ILE A 319 -0.19 -8.80 -20.08
C ILE A 319 -0.06 -8.41 -21.56
N LEU A 320 -0.65 -7.30 -21.96
CA LEU A 320 -0.61 -6.79 -23.32
C LEU A 320 0.83 -6.65 -23.84
N LEU A 321 1.75 -6.13 -23.01
CA LEU A 321 3.12 -5.82 -23.43
C LEU A 321 4.11 -7.00 -23.33
N ALA A 322 3.69 -8.17 -22.86
CA ALA A 322 4.61 -9.29 -22.62
C ALA A 322 5.39 -9.74 -23.87
N PRO A 323 4.76 -9.95 -25.06
CA PRO A 323 5.50 -10.41 -26.24
C PRO A 323 6.50 -9.37 -26.77
N ILE A 324 6.14 -8.09 -26.84
CA ILE A 324 7.04 -7.05 -27.31
C ILE A 324 8.20 -6.80 -26.33
N THR A 325 7.91 -6.81 -25.02
CA THR A 325 8.94 -6.70 -23.99
C THR A 325 9.96 -7.85 -24.09
N ALA A 326 9.48 -9.08 -24.26
CA ALA A 326 10.36 -10.23 -24.42
C ALA A 326 11.30 -10.08 -25.63
N LYS A 327 10.76 -9.63 -26.77
CA LYS A 327 11.52 -9.36 -27.98
C LYS A 327 12.59 -8.28 -27.77
N ILE A 328 12.19 -7.11 -27.21
CA ILE A 328 13.11 -5.98 -26.98
C ILE A 328 14.24 -6.36 -26.03
N ILE A 329 13.92 -6.99 -24.88
CA ILE A 329 14.90 -7.35 -23.87
C ILE A 329 15.85 -8.44 -24.38
N SER A 330 15.34 -9.42 -25.13
CA SER A 330 16.18 -10.45 -25.72
C SER A 330 17.11 -9.88 -26.80
N ASN A 331 16.68 -8.87 -27.56
CA ASN A 331 17.54 -8.12 -28.48
C ASN A 331 18.68 -7.41 -27.74
N LEU A 332 18.38 -6.76 -26.59
CA LEU A 332 19.40 -6.11 -25.77
C LEU A 332 20.43 -7.09 -25.22
N VAL A 333 20.03 -8.28 -24.77
CA VAL A 333 20.95 -9.34 -24.33
C VAL A 333 21.90 -9.76 -25.44
N GLU A 334 21.46 -9.69 -26.71
CA GLU A 334 22.29 -9.94 -27.89
C GLU A 334 23.07 -8.72 -28.39
N GLY A 335 23.05 -7.60 -27.66
CA GLY A 335 23.72 -6.35 -28.03
C GLY A 335 23.07 -5.56 -29.17
N LYS A 336 21.82 -5.88 -29.51
CA LYS A 336 21.01 -5.16 -30.50
C LYS A 336 20.24 -4.02 -29.85
N THR A 337 20.07 -2.91 -30.54
CA THR A 337 19.26 -1.77 -30.11
C THR A 337 17.82 -1.88 -30.62
N ASP A 338 16.92 -1.16 -29.99
CA ASP A 338 15.52 -1.06 -30.40
C ASP A 338 15.07 0.40 -30.36
N SER A 339 14.22 0.81 -31.30
CA SER A 339 13.77 2.20 -31.45
C SER A 339 12.91 2.69 -30.26
N PHE A 340 12.32 1.80 -29.51
CA PHE A 340 11.51 2.16 -28.34
C PHE A 340 12.36 2.52 -27.09
N LEU A 341 13.58 2.04 -27.00
CA LEU A 341 14.41 2.17 -25.80
C LEU A 341 14.58 3.60 -25.30
N PRO A 342 14.79 4.64 -26.13
CA PRO A 342 14.92 6.01 -25.63
C PRO A 342 13.70 6.48 -24.84
N SER A 343 12.48 6.20 -25.32
CA SER A 343 11.24 6.63 -24.69
C SER A 343 10.92 5.86 -23.39
N PHE A 344 11.42 4.63 -23.26
CA PHE A 344 11.16 3.78 -22.11
C PHE A 344 12.35 3.59 -21.16
N SER A 345 13.46 4.29 -21.41
CA SER A 345 14.62 4.29 -20.52
C SER A 345 14.29 4.86 -19.15
N TYR A 346 14.88 4.29 -18.09
CA TYR A 346 14.74 4.85 -16.73
C TYR A 346 15.37 6.24 -16.60
N LEU A 347 16.27 6.62 -17.50
CA LEU A 347 16.92 7.94 -17.52
C LEU A 347 15.94 9.09 -17.77
N ARG A 348 14.74 8.82 -18.29
CA ARG A 348 13.68 9.83 -18.46
C ARG A 348 13.21 10.45 -17.14
N PHE A 349 13.48 9.77 -16.01
CA PHE A 349 13.18 10.29 -14.68
C PHE A 349 14.31 11.13 -14.06
N ASN A 350 15.46 11.22 -14.74
CA ASN A 350 16.63 11.99 -14.29
C ASN A 350 16.73 13.39 -14.93
N SER A 351 15.70 13.85 -15.65
CA SER A 351 15.67 15.21 -16.21
C SER A 351 15.49 16.28 -15.12
N PRO A 352 15.97 17.53 -15.31
CA PRO A 352 15.81 18.62 -14.35
C PRO A 352 14.34 18.92 -13.99
N GLU A 353 13.39 18.56 -14.84
CA GLU A 353 11.95 18.70 -14.62
C GLU A 353 11.37 17.61 -13.71
N ASN A 354 12.09 16.50 -13.53
CA ASN A 354 11.75 15.40 -12.64
C ASN A 354 13.02 14.98 -11.86
N PRO A 355 13.36 15.66 -10.75
CA PRO A 355 14.53 15.28 -9.96
C PRO A 355 14.37 13.85 -9.45
N PRO A 356 15.45 13.03 -9.47
CA PRO A 356 15.39 11.67 -8.95
C PRO A 356 15.00 11.70 -7.48
N LEU A 357 14.15 10.74 -7.08
CA LEU A 357 13.90 10.47 -5.66
C LEU A 357 15.27 10.25 -4.98
N PRO A 358 15.51 10.88 -3.83
CA PRO A 358 16.80 10.75 -3.14
C PRO A 358 17.12 9.27 -2.90
N PRO A 359 18.36 8.84 -3.12
CA PRO A 359 18.76 7.46 -2.91
C PRO A 359 18.54 7.09 -1.44
N LEU A 360 17.98 5.90 -1.20
CA LEU A 360 18.00 5.28 0.13
C LEU A 360 19.47 5.10 0.54
N VAL A 361 19.99 6.04 1.32
CA VAL A 361 21.37 6.06 1.79
C VAL A 361 21.57 4.88 2.73
N LYS A 362 22.23 3.84 2.26
CA LYS A 362 22.91 2.89 3.15
C LYS A 362 24.16 3.57 3.68
N ASN A 363 24.10 4.10 4.88
CA ASN A 363 25.28 4.58 5.58
C ASN A 363 26.20 3.40 5.93
N SER A 364 27.33 3.34 5.24
CA SER A 364 28.55 2.76 5.78
C SER A 364 29.66 3.81 5.62
N ASN A 365 29.95 4.55 6.64
CA ASN A 365 31.25 4.83 7.25
C ASN A 365 31.28 6.15 8.03
N LYS A 366 31.59 5.97 9.33
CA LYS A 366 32.46 6.74 10.23
C LYS A 366 32.62 8.26 10.03
N ASN A 367 32.20 8.96 11.10
CA ASN A 367 32.83 10.17 11.64
C ASN A 367 33.19 11.30 10.66
N GLN A 368 32.25 12.21 10.45
CA GLN A 368 32.55 13.63 10.39
C GLN A 368 31.37 14.40 11.02
N ILE A 369 31.65 14.98 12.18
CA ILE A 369 30.81 15.95 12.85
C ILE A 369 30.81 17.20 11.95
N MET A 370 29.73 17.47 11.22
CA MET A 370 29.53 18.79 10.64
C MET A 370 28.74 19.64 11.64
N ASN A 371 29.44 20.60 12.20
CA ASN A 371 28.85 21.72 12.93
C ASN A 371 27.98 22.54 11.98
N TYR A 372 26.66 22.50 12.17
CA TYR A 372 25.77 23.48 11.59
C TYR A 372 25.81 24.76 12.45
N PRO A 373 26.02 25.95 11.85
CA PRO A 373 25.96 27.20 12.59
C PRO A 373 24.52 27.46 13.01
N THR A 374 24.36 27.87 14.25
CA THR A 374 23.14 28.41 14.84
C THR A 374 22.64 29.58 14.00
N PRO A 375 21.36 29.63 13.59
CA PRO A 375 20.84 30.82 12.91
C PRO A 375 20.78 31.99 13.89
N GLN A 376 21.54 33.03 13.59
CA GLN A 376 21.33 34.35 14.18
C GLN A 376 19.98 34.91 13.76
N GLN A 377 19.27 35.44 14.73
CA GLN A 377 18.04 36.23 14.55
C GLN A 377 18.26 37.33 13.51
N ASN A 378 17.46 37.32 12.45
CA ASN A 378 17.18 38.56 11.72
C ASN A 378 15.70 38.65 11.36
N ASN A 379 15.17 39.74 11.78
CA ASN A 379 13.80 40.25 11.71
C ASN A 379 13.17 40.15 10.30
N GLY A 380 11.88 39.81 10.26
CA GLY A 380 11.01 40.24 9.18
C GLY A 380 10.06 39.22 8.59
N TYR A 381 9.43 38.38 9.40
CA TYR A 381 8.12 37.85 9.02
C TYR A 381 7.13 38.19 10.12
N HIS A 382 6.11 38.95 9.79
CA HIS A 382 4.96 39.12 10.65
C HIS A 382 4.36 37.74 10.90
N ALA A 383 4.63 37.20 12.09
CA ALA A 383 3.87 36.10 12.63
C ALA A 383 2.41 36.60 12.72
N TYR A 384 1.53 35.99 11.94
CA TYR A 384 0.12 36.02 12.23
C TYR A 384 -0.05 35.30 13.56
N SER A 385 -0.01 36.02 14.65
CA SER A 385 -0.49 35.60 15.95
C SER A 385 -2.02 35.53 15.89
N HIS A 386 -2.56 34.53 15.21
CA HIS A 386 -3.85 34.06 15.62
C HIS A 386 -3.61 33.33 16.93
N ASP A 387 -4.08 33.91 17.99
CA ASP A 387 -4.26 33.30 19.29
C ASP A 387 -4.99 31.99 19.10
N VAL A 388 -4.24 30.88 19.01
CA VAL A 388 -4.78 29.52 19.02
C VAL A 388 -5.11 29.26 20.47
N SER A 389 -6.20 29.92 20.94
CA SER A 389 -6.70 29.79 22.29
C SER A 389 -6.87 28.31 22.60
N ASP A 390 -6.02 27.86 23.51
CA ASP A 390 -6.23 26.77 24.44
C ASP A 390 -6.82 25.46 23.88
N ASP A 391 -6.10 24.83 22.94
CA ASP A 391 -6.43 23.50 22.37
C ASP A 391 -5.79 22.37 23.20
N GLY A 392 -5.78 22.48 24.55
CA GLY A 392 -5.26 21.47 25.44
C GLY A 392 -6.10 20.19 25.38
N LEU A 393 -5.45 19.02 25.38
CA LEU A 393 -6.11 17.72 25.61
C LEU A 393 -6.56 17.66 27.07
N VAL A 394 -7.85 17.39 27.31
CA VAL A 394 -8.38 17.22 28.67
C VAL A 394 -8.85 15.78 28.85
N ILE A 395 -8.28 15.06 29.81
CA ILE A 395 -8.67 13.71 30.20
C ILE A 395 -8.95 13.70 31.71
N ALA A 396 -10.14 13.25 32.09
CA ALA A 396 -10.59 13.20 33.50
C ALA A 396 -10.33 14.53 34.26
N GLY A 397 -10.57 15.68 33.60
CA GLY A 397 -10.38 17.01 34.16
C GLY A 397 -8.93 17.53 34.17
N ARG A 398 -7.94 16.68 33.86
CA ARG A 398 -6.52 17.08 33.78
C ARG A 398 -6.17 17.51 32.36
N LYS A 399 -5.47 18.65 32.25
CA LYS A 399 -5.09 19.27 30.98
C LYS A 399 -3.66 18.90 30.59
N PHE A 400 -3.47 18.52 29.30
CA PHE A 400 -2.19 18.21 28.69
C PHE A 400 -1.98 19.04 27.43
N LYS A 401 -0.75 19.47 27.20
CA LYS A 401 -0.37 20.20 25.96
C LYS A 401 -0.08 19.24 24.81
N SER A 402 0.51 18.08 25.13
CA SER A 402 0.85 17.06 24.14
C SER A 402 -0.36 16.18 23.83
N ARG A 403 -0.56 15.89 22.54
CA ARG A 403 -1.54 14.92 22.03
C ARG A 403 -0.89 13.59 21.65
N LEU A 404 0.43 13.45 21.85
CA LEU A 404 1.16 12.21 21.73
C LEU A 404 1.37 11.60 23.12
N MET A 405 1.02 10.32 23.27
CA MET A 405 1.36 9.46 24.38
C MET A 405 2.39 8.43 23.89
N THR A 406 3.36 8.08 24.74
CA THR A 406 4.34 7.03 24.44
C THR A 406 4.38 5.99 25.55
N GLY A 407 5.23 4.96 25.40
CA GLY A 407 5.42 3.93 26.41
C GLY A 407 6.91 3.71 26.70
N THR A 408 7.21 2.89 27.70
CA THR A 408 8.56 2.58 28.17
C THR A 408 9.13 1.27 27.63
N GLY A 409 8.34 0.49 26.91
CA GLY A 409 8.73 -0.86 26.49
C GLY A 409 9.47 -0.93 25.14
N LYS A 410 10.29 -1.97 24.96
CA LYS A 410 10.98 -2.35 23.72
C LYS A 410 12.17 -1.48 23.30
N TYR A 411 12.55 -0.48 24.06
CA TYR A 411 13.77 0.29 23.77
C TYR A 411 15.03 -0.55 24.01
N PRO A 412 16.10 -0.33 23.22
CA PRO A 412 17.34 -1.07 23.38
C PRO A 412 18.07 -0.74 24.71
N THR A 413 17.93 0.47 25.20
CA THR A 413 18.52 0.92 26.50
C THR A 413 17.58 1.89 27.21
N MET A 414 17.72 2.01 28.52
CA MET A 414 17.01 2.97 29.36
C MET A 414 17.29 4.42 28.93
N GLU A 415 18.54 4.71 28.59
CA GLU A 415 18.94 6.02 28.08
C GLU A 415 18.25 6.38 26.77
N SER A 416 18.17 5.42 25.83
CA SER A 416 17.44 5.61 24.56
C SER A 416 15.94 5.86 24.80
N MET A 417 15.34 5.18 25.77
CA MET A 417 13.97 5.40 26.19
C MET A 417 13.78 6.81 26.73
N GLN A 418 14.60 7.23 27.68
CA GLN A 418 14.55 8.55 28.30
C GLN A 418 14.68 9.68 27.26
N GLN A 419 15.70 9.59 26.39
CA GLN A 419 15.92 10.57 25.33
C GLN A 419 14.75 10.63 24.33
N SER A 420 14.18 9.47 23.99
CA SER A 420 13.03 9.39 23.09
C SER A 420 11.77 10.01 23.70
N VAL A 421 11.47 9.73 24.96
CA VAL A 421 10.36 10.34 25.69
C VAL A 421 10.50 11.86 25.70
N MET A 422 11.67 12.38 26.01
CA MET A 422 11.94 13.81 25.99
C MET A 422 11.80 14.42 24.58
N ALA A 423 12.38 13.78 23.57
CA ALA A 423 12.35 14.26 22.17
C ALA A 423 10.95 14.25 21.57
N SER A 424 10.06 13.36 22.02
CA SER A 424 8.68 13.27 21.56
C SER A 424 7.82 14.43 22.04
N GLY A 425 8.22 15.11 23.14
CA GLY A 425 7.41 16.13 23.79
C GLY A 425 6.15 15.61 24.47
N CYS A 426 6.03 14.30 24.70
CA CYS A 426 4.85 13.71 25.36
C CYS A 426 4.81 14.04 26.85
N GLU A 427 3.61 14.22 27.38
CA GLU A 427 3.37 14.47 28.81
C GLU A 427 2.69 13.27 29.50
N ILE A 428 2.30 12.23 28.74
CA ILE A 428 1.73 10.98 29.26
C ILE A 428 2.58 9.81 28.76
N VAL A 429 3.05 8.97 29.70
CA VAL A 429 3.87 7.79 29.40
C VAL A 429 3.24 6.55 30.03
N THR A 430 2.94 5.54 29.17
CA THR A 430 2.39 4.27 29.67
C THR A 430 3.48 3.35 30.19
N VAL A 431 3.18 2.73 31.35
CA VAL A 431 4.10 1.85 32.09
C VAL A 431 3.39 0.53 32.41
N ALA A 432 3.95 -0.57 31.92
CA ALA A 432 3.39 -1.90 32.19
C ALA A 432 3.70 -2.33 33.66
N VAL A 433 2.68 -2.33 34.52
CA VAL A 433 2.81 -2.58 35.95
C VAL A 433 3.48 -3.93 36.28
N ARG A 434 3.13 -5.00 35.57
CA ARG A 434 3.71 -6.34 35.77
C ARG A 434 5.24 -6.39 35.54
N ARG A 435 5.75 -5.59 34.63
CA ARG A 435 7.19 -5.59 34.30
C ARG A 435 8.03 -4.90 35.36
N VAL A 436 7.49 -3.88 36.00
CA VAL A 436 8.18 -3.16 37.08
C VAL A 436 8.27 -3.99 38.36
N GLN A 437 7.18 -4.74 38.68
CA GLN A 437 7.17 -5.60 39.89
C GLN A 437 8.11 -6.80 39.80
N ASN A 438 8.40 -7.30 38.60
CA ASN A 438 9.22 -8.51 38.43
C ASN A 438 10.70 -8.22 38.16
N ASN A 439 11.19 -6.97 38.32
CA ASN A 439 12.55 -6.54 37.92
C ASN A 439 12.93 -7.09 36.54
N ALA A 440 11.99 -6.99 35.58
CA ALA A 440 12.20 -7.52 34.25
C ALA A 440 13.38 -6.81 33.56
N PRO A 441 14.24 -7.54 32.82
CA PRO A 441 15.40 -6.94 32.17
C PRO A 441 15.00 -5.73 31.32
N GLY A 442 15.68 -4.59 31.51
CA GLY A 442 15.41 -3.33 30.80
C GLY A 442 14.35 -2.43 31.44
N HIS A 443 13.90 -2.72 32.67
CA HIS A 443 13.02 -1.83 33.45
C HIS A 443 13.61 -1.49 34.84
N GLU A 444 14.83 -1.92 35.10
CA GLU A 444 15.58 -1.52 36.28
C GLU A 444 15.86 -0.01 36.24
N GLY A 445 15.51 0.71 37.30
CA GLY A 445 15.72 2.17 37.38
C GLY A 445 14.70 3.03 36.63
N LEU A 446 13.53 2.48 36.23
CA LEU A 446 12.49 3.25 35.56
C LEU A 446 11.94 4.41 36.41
N ALA A 447 11.90 4.23 37.73
CA ALA A 447 11.47 5.27 38.69
C ALA A 447 12.35 6.51 38.63
N GLU A 448 13.67 6.33 38.44
CA GLU A 448 14.69 7.37 38.37
C GLU A 448 14.91 7.89 36.93
N ALA A 449 14.50 7.14 35.92
CA ALA A 449 14.81 7.47 34.53
C ALA A 449 13.98 8.64 33.98
N LEU A 450 12.78 8.90 34.50
CA LEU A 450 11.88 9.94 34.02
C LEU A 450 11.53 10.93 35.13
N ASP A 451 11.35 12.21 34.75
CA ASP A 451 10.90 13.27 35.64
C ASP A 451 9.37 13.22 35.81
N TRP A 452 8.91 12.44 36.78
CA TRP A 452 7.49 12.24 37.07
C TRP A 452 6.77 13.47 37.60
N SER A 453 7.47 14.56 37.86
CA SER A 453 6.83 15.86 38.13
C SER A 453 6.31 16.53 36.85
N LYS A 454 6.87 16.20 35.70
CA LYS A 454 6.50 16.74 34.37
C LYS A 454 5.75 15.74 33.50
N ILE A 455 5.96 14.44 33.73
CA ILE A 455 5.37 13.35 32.96
C ILE A 455 4.32 12.66 33.80
N TRP A 456 3.09 12.55 33.27
CA TRP A 456 2.00 11.82 33.90
C TRP A 456 2.13 10.34 33.60
N MET A 457 2.25 9.53 34.66
CA MET A 457 2.30 8.09 34.52
C MET A 457 0.92 7.54 34.14
N LEU A 458 0.87 6.68 33.12
CA LEU A 458 -0.30 5.92 32.74
C LEU A 458 -0.04 4.43 33.02
N PRO A 459 -0.39 3.91 34.22
CA PRO A 459 -0.25 2.49 34.52
C PRO A 459 -1.06 1.64 33.52
N ASN A 460 -0.43 0.54 33.05
CA ASN A 460 -1.02 -0.32 32.01
C ASN A 460 -1.18 -1.76 32.54
N THR A 461 -2.35 -2.36 32.32
CA THR A 461 -2.67 -3.73 32.70
C THR A 461 -2.19 -4.76 31.65
N ALA A 462 -1.18 -4.43 30.86
CA ALA A 462 -0.61 -5.29 29.82
C ALA A 462 -0.27 -6.70 30.34
N GLY A 463 -0.67 -7.71 29.57
CA GLY A 463 -0.48 -9.12 29.91
C GLY A 463 -1.57 -9.71 30.79
N CYS A 464 -2.64 -8.99 31.10
CA CYS A 464 -3.84 -9.53 31.73
C CYS A 464 -4.72 -10.23 30.72
N THR A 465 -5.16 -11.44 31.02
CA THR A 465 -5.95 -12.29 30.12
C THR A 465 -7.46 -12.26 30.41
N ASN A 466 -7.84 -11.70 31.56
CA ASN A 466 -9.24 -11.58 32.00
C ASN A 466 -9.48 -10.32 32.84
N ALA A 467 -10.75 -10.00 33.08
CA ALA A 467 -11.14 -8.80 33.80
C ALA A 467 -10.62 -8.75 35.26
N GLU A 468 -10.66 -9.86 36.00
CA GLU A 468 -10.23 -9.90 37.40
C GLU A 468 -8.73 -9.58 37.55
N GLU A 469 -7.91 -10.14 36.66
CA GLU A 469 -6.49 -9.82 36.64
C GLU A 469 -6.23 -8.34 36.34
N ALA A 470 -6.94 -7.79 35.34
CA ALA A 470 -6.80 -6.40 34.95
C ALA A 470 -7.18 -5.44 36.10
N ILE A 471 -8.27 -5.71 36.80
CA ILE A 471 -8.67 -4.92 37.98
C ILE A 471 -7.61 -4.96 39.08
N ARG A 472 -7.09 -6.15 39.38
CA ARG A 472 -6.02 -6.30 40.39
C ARG A 472 -4.76 -5.52 40.01
N VAL A 473 -4.33 -5.63 38.75
CA VAL A 473 -3.14 -4.93 38.24
C VAL A 473 -3.36 -3.42 38.18
N ALA A 474 -4.55 -2.95 37.85
CA ALA A 474 -4.90 -1.54 37.87
C ALA A 474 -4.74 -0.93 39.29
N ARG A 475 -5.23 -1.62 40.32
CA ARG A 475 -5.08 -1.20 41.73
C ARG A 475 -3.59 -1.08 42.11
N LEU A 476 -2.76 -2.05 41.71
CA LEU A 476 -1.32 -1.99 41.94
C LEU A 476 -0.67 -0.82 41.19
N GLY A 477 -1.11 -0.55 39.97
CA GLY A 477 -0.62 0.59 39.18
C GLY A 477 -0.90 1.95 39.83
N ARG A 478 -2.07 2.11 40.48
CA ARG A 478 -2.40 3.32 41.25
C ARG A 478 -1.48 3.51 42.46
N GLU A 479 -1.23 2.45 43.21
CA GLU A 479 -0.28 2.53 44.34
C GLU A 479 1.15 2.82 43.87
N MET A 480 1.56 2.28 42.73
CA MET A 480 2.86 2.57 42.13
C MET A 480 2.98 4.06 41.71
N ALA A 481 1.94 4.65 41.13
CA ALA A 481 1.96 6.07 40.78
C ALA A 481 2.09 6.97 42.01
N LYS A 482 1.43 6.62 43.13
CA LYS A 482 1.59 7.31 44.40
C LYS A 482 3.05 7.28 44.93
N LEU A 483 3.73 6.13 44.85
CA LEU A 483 5.12 6.00 45.22
C LEU A 483 6.07 6.89 44.41
N LEU A 484 5.65 7.27 43.17
CA LEU A 484 6.37 8.21 42.32
C LEU A 484 5.98 9.69 42.55
N GLY A 485 5.25 9.99 43.62
CA GLY A 485 4.82 11.35 43.98
C GLY A 485 3.55 11.84 43.24
N GLN A 486 2.80 10.94 42.57
CA GLN A 486 1.56 11.28 41.90
C GLN A 486 0.36 10.74 42.68
N GLU A 487 0.11 11.30 43.87
CA GLU A 487 -0.91 10.81 44.83
C GLU A 487 -2.32 10.90 44.30
N ASP A 488 -2.62 11.88 43.43
CA ASP A 488 -3.90 12.10 42.77
C ASP A 488 -4.07 11.30 41.47
N ASN A 489 -3.07 10.47 41.08
CA ASN A 489 -3.12 9.70 39.86
C ASN A 489 -4.04 8.48 39.98
N ASN A 490 -5.20 8.60 39.35
CA ASN A 490 -6.20 7.55 39.22
C ASN A 490 -6.34 6.99 37.80
N PHE A 491 -5.43 7.34 36.90
CA PHE A 491 -5.45 6.89 35.50
C PHE A 491 -5.05 5.42 35.40
N VAL A 492 -5.67 4.72 34.44
CA VAL A 492 -5.27 3.36 34.06
C VAL A 492 -5.53 3.12 32.57
N LYS A 493 -4.51 2.65 31.85
CA LYS A 493 -4.70 2.06 30.52
C LYS A 493 -5.16 0.61 30.71
N LEU A 494 -6.40 0.34 30.38
CA LEU A 494 -7.01 -0.97 30.56
C LEU A 494 -6.81 -1.85 29.33
N GLU A 495 -6.09 -2.93 29.49
CA GLU A 495 -5.91 -3.99 28.50
C GLU A 495 -6.37 -5.32 29.09
N VAL A 496 -7.25 -6.03 28.40
CA VAL A 496 -7.67 -7.42 28.66
C VAL A 496 -7.44 -8.20 27.36
N ILE A 497 -6.36 -8.98 27.30
CA ILE A 497 -5.89 -9.62 26.07
C ILE A 497 -5.67 -11.12 26.30
N PRO A 498 -6.66 -11.99 25.99
CA PRO A 498 -6.54 -13.43 26.22
C PRO A 498 -5.61 -14.14 25.24
N ASP A 499 -5.44 -13.62 24.02
CA ASP A 499 -4.57 -14.19 22.99
C ASP A 499 -3.27 -13.41 22.82
N SER A 500 -2.16 -14.04 23.23
CA SER A 500 -0.83 -13.45 23.16
C SER A 500 -0.25 -13.37 21.72
N LYS A 501 -0.86 -14.04 20.74
CA LYS A 501 -0.35 -14.07 19.37
C LYS A 501 -0.75 -12.83 18.57
N TYR A 502 -2.02 -12.44 18.64
CA TYR A 502 -2.54 -11.31 17.89
C TYR A 502 -2.72 -10.04 18.72
N LEU A 503 -2.67 -10.17 20.05
CA LEU A 503 -2.79 -9.07 21.01
C LEU A 503 -4.07 -8.24 20.81
N LEU A 504 -5.17 -8.93 20.46
CA LEU A 504 -6.48 -8.30 20.31
C LEU A 504 -7.21 -8.26 21.66
N PRO A 505 -7.87 -7.14 21.99
CA PRO A 505 -8.58 -6.99 23.25
C PRO A 505 -9.87 -7.80 23.27
N ASP A 506 -10.19 -8.40 24.44
CA ASP A 506 -11.48 -9.02 24.71
C ASP A 506 -12.54 -7.94 25.00
N PRO A 507 -13.58 -7.80 24.17
CA PRO A 507 -14.59 -6.76 24.37
C PRO A 507 -15.41 -6.93 25.65
N ILE A 508 -15.69 -8.17 26.05
CA ILE A 508 -16.51 -8.48 27.22
C ILE A 508 -15.73 -8.25 28.51
N GLY A 509 -14.54 -8.82 28.61
CA GLY A 509 -13.67 -8.65 29.77
C GLY A 509 -13.22 -7.20 29.95
N THR A 510 -12.98 -6.47 28.85
CA THR A 510 -12.66 -5.03 28.92
C THR A 510 -13.83 -4.22 29.47
N LEU A 511 -15.06 -4.46 29.02
CA LEU A 511 -16.24 -3.75 29.51
C LEU A 511 -16.50 -4.06 31.01
N GLN A 512 -16.39 -5.33 31.41
CA GLN A 512 -16.56 -5.74 32.81
C GLN A 512 -15.52 -5.08 33.75
N ALA A 513 -14.25 -5.10 33.33
CA ALA A 513 -13.18 -4.47 34.12
C ALA A 513 -13.33 -2.95 34.16
N ALA A 514 -13.72 -2.31 33.05
CA ALA A 514 -13.97 -0.88 33.01
C ALA A 514 -15.08 -0.44 33.95
N GLU A 515 -16.23 -1.14 33.97
CA GLU A 515 -17.36 -0.86 34.83
C GLU A 515 -16.96 -0.92 36.34
N GLN A 516 -16.17 -1.91 36.71
CA GLN A 516 -15.72 -2.05 38.09
C GLN A 516 -14.69 -0.96 38.46
N LEU A 517 -13.72 -0.68 37.59
CA LEU A 517 -12.67 0.31 37.85
C LEU A 517 -13.23 1.73 37.91
N VAL A 518 -14.23 2.07 37.08
CA VAL A 518 -14.89 3.38 37.12
C VAL A 518 -15.64 3.53 38.46
N LYS A 519 -16.33 2.49 38.97
CA LYS A 519 -16.95 2.50 40.29
C LYS A 519 -15.95 2.70 41.43
N GLU A 520 -14.71 2.28 41.24
CA GLU A 520 -13.60 2.47 42.17
C GLU A 520 -12.87 3.82 42.04
N GLY A 521 -13.38 4.72 41.17
CA GLY A 521 -12.85 6.06 40.96
C GLY A 521 -11.64 6.15 40.04
N PHE A 522 -11.39 5.13 39.20
CA PHE A 522 -10.35 5.22 38.20
C PHE A 522 -10.80 6.05 37.00
N ALA A 523 -9.87 6.80 36.42
CA ALA A 523 -9.98 7.35 35.09
C ALA A 523 -9.50 6.28 34.09
N VAL A 524 -10.45 5.53 33.52
CA VAL A 524 -10.18 4.36 32.68
C VAL A 524 -9.97 4.78 31.24
N LEU A 525 -8.85 4.35 30.63
CA LEU A 525 -8.48 4.51 29.23
C LEU A 525 -8.45 3.11 28.57
N PRO A 526 -9.57 2.60 28.02
CA PRO A 526 -9.70 1.21 27.60
C PRO A 526 -9.16 0.99 26.17
N TYR A 527 -8.23 0.05 26.01
CA TYR A 527 -7.76 -0.44 24.71
C TYR A 527 -8.77 -1.43 24.12
N VAL A 528 -9.30 -1.12 22.95
CA VAL A 528 -10.39 -1.88 22.31
C VAL A 528 -10.22 -1.99 20.80
N ASN A 529 -10.91 -2.93 20.17
CA ASN A 529 -11.09 -2.93 18.73
C ASN A 529 -11.82 -1.66 18.28
N ALA A 530 -11.64 -1.23 17.03
CA ALA A 530 -12.37 -0.09 16.47
C ALA A 530 -13.84 -0.48 16.21
N ASP A 531 -14.60 -0.66 17.30
CA ASP A 531 -16.03 -0.99 17.33
C ASP A 531 -16.80 0.19 17.92
N PRO A 532 -17.62 0.91 17.12
CA PRO A 532 -18.37 2.08 17.57
C PRO A 532 -19.36 1.77 18.72
N LEU A 533 -19.98 0.59 18.70
CA LEU A 533 -20.96 0.23 19.74
C LEU A 533 -20.28 -0.09 21.07
N LEU A 534 -19.13 -0.76 21.04
CA LEU A 534 -18.36 -1.03 22.24
C LEU A 534 -17.81 0.28 22.83
N CYS A 535 -17.25 1.17 21.99
CA CYS A 535 -16.78 2.49 22.43
C CYS A 535 -17.88 3.29 23.10
N LYS A 536 -19.09 3.29 22.55
CA LYS A 536 -20.25 3.93 23.16
C LYS A 536 -20.62 3.35 24.53
N ARG A 537 -20.61 2.02 24.69
CA ARG A 537 -20.88 1.37 25.99
C ARG A 537 -19.81 1.71 27.03
N LEU A 538 -18.54 1.78 26.62
CA LEU A 538 -17.45 2.18 27.51
C LEU A 538 -17.58 3.64 27.96
N GLU A 539 -18.04 4.53 27.10
CA GLU A 539 -18.40 5.90 27.48
C GLU A 539 -19.58 5.93 28.46
N GLU A 540 -20.61 5.14 28.19
CA GLU A 540 -21.82 5.07 29.05
C GLU A 540 -21.50 4.55 30.45
N VAL A 541 -20.54 3.65 30.62
CA VAL A 541 -20.07 3.19 31.95
C VAL A 541 -19.15 4.18 32.65
N GLY A 542 -18.72 5.26 31.97
CA GLY A 542 -17.96 6.36 32.57
C GLY A 542 -16.44 6.31 32.31
N CYS A 543 -15.98 5.62 31.29
CA CYS A 543 -14.56 5.68 30.88
C CYS A 543 -14.12 7.12 30.55
N ALA A 544 -12.89 7.47 30.88
CA ALA A 544 -12.35 8.81 30.67
C ALA A 544 -11.97 9.09 29.20
N THR A 545 -11.76 8.05 28.42
CA THR A 545 -11.50 8.08 26.97
C THR A 545 -12.05 6.82 26.32
N VAL A 546 -12.02 6.75 24.99
CA VAL A 546 -12.06 5.50 24.24
C VAL A 546 -10.77 5.37 23.41
N MET A 547 -10.16 4.17 23.40
CA MET A 547 -8.89 3.94 22.76
C MET A 547 -8.99 2.83 21.69
N PRO A 548 -9.62 3.14 20.53
CA PRO A 548 -9.69 2.19 19.43
C PRO A 548 -8.31 1.93 18.84
N LEU A 549 -7.96 0.66 18.59
CA LEU A 549 -6.72 0.30 17.92
C LEU A 549 -6.73 0.73 16.44
N GLY A 550 -5.62 1.26 15.95
CA GLY A 550 -5.40 1.45 14.52
C GLY A 550 -5.18 0.12 13.81
N SER A 551 -4.32 -0.72 14.39
CA SER A 551 -4.06 -2.12 14.02
C SER A 551 -3.38 -2.83 15.20
N PRO A 552 -3.20 -4.17 15.18
CA PRO A 552 -2.64 -4.90 16.32
C PRO A 552 -1.33 -4.34 16.86
N ILE A 553 -1.14 -4.42 18.18
CA ILE A 553 0.04 -3.88 18.89
C ILE A 553 1.35 -4.32 18.21
N GLY A 554 2.20 -3.36 17.84
CA GLY A 554 3.51 -3.63 17.27
C GLY A 554 3.51 -4.10 15.82
N SER A 555 2.36 -4.09 15.14
CA SER A 555 2.23 -4.52 13.74
C SER A 555 2.76 -3.49 12.74
N GLY A 556 2.76 -2.20 13.09
CA GLY A 556 3.15 -1.12 12.18
C GLY A 556 2.31 -1.05 10.90
N GLN A 557 1.04 -1.50 10.96
CA GLN A 557 0.15 -1.59 9.80
C GLN A 557 -0.69 -0.32 9.59
N GLY A 558 -0.51 0.70 10.42
CA GLY A 558 -1.25 1.94 10.35
C GLY A 558 -2.70 1.82 10.82
N ILE A 559 -3.55 2.74 10.37
CA ILE A 559 -4.97 2.79 10.72
C ILE A 559 -5.77 1.95 9.72
N GLN A 560 -6.16 0.74 10.11
CA GLN A 560 -6.81 -0.25 9.24
C GLN A 560 -8.31 0.01 9.06
N ASN A 561 -9.04 0.38 10.12
CA ASN A 561 -10.48 0.58 10.08
C ASN A 561 -10.86 2.06 10.22
N VAL A 562 -10.49 2.85 9.21
CA VAL A 562 -10.73 4.30 9.17
C VAL A 562 -12.23 4.62 9.28
N ALA A 563 -13.10 3.81 8.67
CA ALA A 563 -14.54 4.05 8.69
C ALA A 563 -15.10 4.00 10.12
N ASN A 564 -14.79 2.95 10.86
CA ASN A 564 -15.24 2.83 12.24
C ASN A 564 -14.61 3.88 13.16
N ILE A 565 -13.33 4.20 12.97
CA ILE A 565 -12.66 5.25 13.76
C ILE A 565 -13.32 6.61 13.53
N LYS A 566 -13.71 6.95 12.30
CA LYS A 566 -14.48 8.18 12.02
C LYS A 566 -15.83 8.19 12.75
N ILE A 567 -16.56 7.09 12.72
CA ILE A 567 -17.83 6.98 13.46
C ILE A 567 -17.60 7.17 14.96
N ILE A 568 -16.54 6.56 15.52
CA ILE A 568 -16.20 6.71 16.94
C ILE A 568 -15.88 8.19 17.25
N ILE A 569 -15.05 8.84 16.43
CA ILE A 569 -14.70 10.26 16.60
C ILE A 569 -15.94 11.15 16.54
N GLU A 570 -16.84 10.92 15.59
CA GLU A 570 -18.05 11.71 15.41
C GLU A 570 -19.06 11.55 16.56
N GLN A 571 -19.13 10.37 17.18
CA GLN A 571 -20.14 10.03 18.18
C GLN A 571 -19.67 10.15 19.62
N SER A 572 -18.37 10.07 19.88
CA SER A 572 -17.82 10.11 21.25
C SER A 572 -17.93 11.50 21.88
N LYS A 573 -18.31 11.50 23.15
CA LYS A 573 -18.34 12.68 24.03
C LYS A 573 -17.11 12.76 24.95
N VAL A 574 -16.28 11.72 24.93
CA VAL A 574 -14.99 11.65 25.63
C VAL A 574 -13.86 11.65 24.60
N PRO A 575 -12.64 12.03 24.96
CA PRO A 575 -11.53 12.03 24.03
C PRO A 575 -11.28 10.68 23.38
N VAL A 576 -11.07 10.68 22.07
CA VAL A 576 -10.73 9.49 21.27
C VAL A 576 -9.21 9.44 21.07
N VAL A 577 -8.58 8.38 21.56
CA VAL A 577 -7.14 8.15 21.42
C VAL A 577 -6.93 6.96 20.48
N ILE A 578 -6.32 7.17 19.30
CA ILE A 578 -5.95 6.03 18.44
C ILE A 578 -4.72 5.37 19.04
N ASP A 579 -4.87 4.10 19.42
CA ASP A 579 -3.82 3.32 20.10
C ASP A 579 -3.34 2.17 19.22
N ALA A 580 -2.04 1.92 19.24
CA ALA A 580 -1.38 0.82 18.55
C ALA A 580 -1.43 0.85 17.01
N GLY A 581 -0.50 0.14 16.41
CA GLY A 581 -0.42 -0.09 14.97
C GLY A 581 0.16 1.04 14.13
N ILE A 582 0.23 2.26 14.61
CA ILE A 582 0.87 3.39 13.91
C ILE A 582 2.37 3.09 13.76
N GLY A 583 2.87 3.08 12.53
CA GLY A 583 4.24 2.70 12.18
C GLY A 583 5.09 3.85 11.64
N SER A 584 4.47 4.98 11.24
CA SER A 584 5.17 6.11 10.62
C SER A 584 4.60 7.47 11.02
N PRO A 585 5.40 8.57 10.90
CA PRO A 585 4.94 9.92 11.16
C PRO A 585 3.76 10.35 10.28
N SER A 586 3.70 9.90 9.03
CA SER A 586 2.57 10.19 8.13
C SER A 586 1.26 9.58 8.62
N GLU A 587 1.29 8.40 9.21
CA GLU A 587 0.12 7.75 9.80
C GLU A 587 -0.30 8.45 11.11
N ALA A 588 0.66 8.97 11.87
CA ALA A 588 0.37 9.79 13.04
C ALA A 588 -0.33 11.10 12.65
N ALA A 589 0.19 11.81 11.65
CA ALA A 589 -0.47 13.00 11.10
C ALA A 589 -1.89 12.68 10.60
N TYR A 590 -2.03 11.60 9.85
CA TYR A 590 -3.32 11.15 9.34
C TYR A 590 -4.34 10.82 10.44
N GLY A 591 -3.93 10.15 11.52
CA GLY A 591 -4.79 9.91 12.69
C GLY A 591 -5.35 11.18 13.30
N MET A 592 -4.51 12.20 13.41
CA MET A 592 -4.92 13.52 13.91
C MET A 592 -5.80 14.29 12.91
N GLU A 593 -5.52 14.16 11.59
CA GLU A 593 -6.35 14.75 10.52
C GLU A 593 -7.76 14.14 10.46
N LEU A 594 -7.92 12.88 10.87
CA LEU A 594 -9.24 12.24 11.01
C LEU A 594 -10.09 12.87 12.12
N GLY A 595 -9.46 13.61 13.05
CA GLY A 595 -10.11 14.27 14.18
C GLY A 595 -9.90 13.57 15.52
N ALA A 596 -9.00 12.59 15.63
CA ALA A 596 -8.63 12.02 16.92
C ALA A 596 -8.13 13.10 17.89
N ASP A 597 -8.39 12.91 19.19
CA ASP A 597 -7.94 13.85 20.21
C ASP A 597 -6.49 13.63 20.61
N ALA A 598 -6.01 12.38 20.54
CA ALA A 598 -4.63 12.02 20.83
C ALA A 598 -4.25 10.69 20.14
N LEU A 599 -2.96 10.37 20.19
CA LEU A 599 -2.40 9.11 19.71
C LEU A 599 -1.54 8.46 20.79
N LEU A 600 -1.52 7.12 20.86
CA LEU A 600 -0.56 6.39 21.67
C LEU A 600 0.35 5.56 20.74
N ILE A 601 1.65 5.92 20.69
CA ILE A 601 2.64 5.33 19.79
C ILE A 601 3.88 4.92 20.60
N ASN A 602 4.21 3.63 20.63
CA ASN A 602 5.41 3.15 21.30
C ASN A 602 6.30 2.31 20.38
N SER A 603 5.83 1.17 19.85
CA SER A 603 6.68 0.23 19.12
C SER A 603 7.36 0.84 17.91
N ALA A 604 6.69 1.74 17.18
CA ALA A 604 7.27 2.42 16.02
C ALA A 604 8.42 3.36 16.40
N ILE A 605 8.38 3.91 17.60
CA ILE A 605 9.47 4.73 18.16
C ILE A 605 10.59 3.82 18.65
N ALA A 606 10.26 2.91 19.57
CA ALA A 606 11.24 2.10 20.29
C ALA A 606 12.06 1.15 19.40
N LEU A 607 11.48 0.66 18.30
CA LEU A 607 12.10 -0.28 17.37
C LEU A 607 12.65 0.40 16.09
N ALA A 608 12.62 1.72 16.01
CA ALA A 608 13.28 2.45 14.93
C ALA A 608 14.80 2.31 15.00
N GLU A 609 15.50 2.44 13.88
CA GLU A 609 16.98 2.48 13.86
C GLU A 609 17.53 3.62 14.74
N ASN A 610 16.82 4.74 14.81
CA ASN A 610 17.08 5.85 15.72
C ASN A 610 15.80 6.24 16.47
N PRO A 611 15.56 5.69 17.67
CA PRO A 611 14.35 5.95 18.44
C PRO A 611 14.12 7.43 18.79
N VAL A 612 15.20 8.17 19.05
CA VAL A 612 15.11 9.59 19.44
C VAL A 612 14.61 10.46 18.29
N ILE A 613 15.17 10.27 17.09
CA ILE A 613 14.73 10.99 15.89
C ILE A 613 13.30 10.60 15.53
N MET A 614 12.97 9.32 15.64
CA MET A 614 11.59 8.85 15.37
C MET A 614 10.59 9.44 16.37
N ALA A 615 10.95 9.52 17.65
CA ALA A 615 10.11 10.14 18.67
C ALA A 615 9.81 11.61 18.37
N GLN A 616 10.85 12.38 18.01
CA GLN A 616 10.70 13.78 17.57
C GLN A 616 9.80 13.89 16.35
N SER A 617 10.00 13.04 15.34
CA SER A 617 9.20 13.03 14.12
C SER A 617 7.73 12.71 14.39
N MET A 618 7.45 11.76 15.28
CA MET A 618 6.07 11.42 15.69
C MET A 618 5.41 12.58 16.45
N GLY A 619 6.13 13.28 17.33
CA GLY A 619 5.64 14.47 18.01
C GLY A 619 5.25 15.59 17.03
N LEU A 620 6.14 15.92 16.10
CA LEU A 620 5.90 16.92 15.05
C LEU A 620 4.73 16.53 14.15
N ALA A 621 4.62 15.28 13.75
CA ALA A 621 3.54 14.78 12.92
C ALA A 621 2.18 14.85 13.62
N THR A 622 2.12 14.51 14.91
CA THR A 622 0.91 14.65 15.72
C THR A 622 0.44 16.10 15.81
N GLN A 623 1.36 17.06 16.00
CA GLN A 623 1.06 18.48 16.00
C GLN A 623 0.58 18.97 14.62
N ALA A 624 1.29 18.59 13.55
CA ALA A 624 0.94 19.00 12.18
C ALA A 624 -0.45 18.49 11.77
N GLY A 625 -0.77 17.23 12.07
CA GLY A 625 -2.09 16.65 11.79
C GLY A 625 -3.21 17.35 12.57
N ARG A 626 -2.99 17.71 13.84
CA ARG A 626 -3.94 18.48 14.63
C ARG A 626 -4.19 19.88 14.06
N LEU A 627 -3.14 20.58 13.65
CA LEU A 627 -3.26 21.88 13.03
C LEU A 627 -4.00 21.78 11.69
N ALA A 628 -3.73 20.76 10.88
CA ALA A 628 -4.43 20.51 9.62
C ALA A 628 -5.93 20.24 9.85
N TYR A 629 -6.28 19.45 10.87
CA TYR A 629 -7.67 19.21 11.25
C TYR A 629 -8.39 20.50 11.64
N LYS A 630 -7.76 21.35 12.45
CA LYS A 630 -8.33 22.65 12.89
C LYS A 630 -8.44 23.66 11.74
N ALA A 631 -7.46 23.68 10.85
CA ALA A 631 -7.47 24.56 9.69
C ALA A 631 -8.58 24.21 8.69
N GLY A 632 -9.02 22.95 8.68
CA GLY A 632 -9.96 22.44 7.70
C GLY A 632 -9.29 22.19 6.34
N ARG A 633 -9.54 21.03 5.77
CA ARG A 633 -9.05 20.64 4.46
C ARG A 633 -9.88 21.29 3.35
N ILE A 634 -9.25 21.69 2.25
CA ILE A 634 -9.99 22.06 1.03
C ILE A 634 -10.84 20.88 0.54
N PRO A 635 -12.03 21.12 -0.04
CA PRO A 635 -12.85 20.08 -0.63
C PRO A 635 -12.08 19.29 -1.71
N ILE A 636 -12.23 17.98 -1.70
CA ILE A 636 -11.70 17.14 -2.78
C ILE A 636 -12.56 17.37 -4.01
N LYS A 637 -11.93 17.72 -5.14
CA LYS A 637 -12.59 17.92 -6.43
C LYS A 637 -12.01 16.94 -7.44
N ASN A 638 -12.85 16.45 -8.33
CA ASN A 638 -12.45 15.57 -9.44
C ASN A 638 -11.85 16.36 -10.63
N TYR A 639 -11.78 17.69 -10.51
CA TYR A 639 -11.26 18.60 -11.54
C TYR A 639 -10.32 19.64 -10.93
N ALA A 640 -9.42 20.14 -11.76
CA ALA A 640 -8.49 21.19 -11.35
C ALA A 640 -9.22 22.54 -11.16
N SER A 641 -8.78 23.31 -10.16
CA SER A 641 -9.17 24.71 -10.00
C SER A 641 -7.93 25.57 -10.23
N ALA A 642 -7.99 26.49 -11.19
CA ALA A 642 -6.88 27.38 -11.48
C ALA A 642 -6.58 28.25 -10.24
N SER A 643 -5.31 28.34 -9.89
CA SER A 643 -4.83 29.20 -8.78
C SER A 643 -4.75 30.67 -9.16
N SER A 644 -4.75 30.98 -10.46
CA SER A 644 -4.73 32.34 -11.00
C SER A 644 -5.93 32.56 -11.94
N PRO A 645 -6.49 33.78 -12.03
CA PRO A 645 -7.55 34.07 -12.97
C PRO A 645 -7.10 33.78 -14.41
N LEU A 646 -7.93 33.08 -15.18
CA LEU A 646 -7.68 32.80 -16.60
C LEU A 646 -7.92 34.01 -17.50
N THR A 647 -8.52 35.08 -16.95
CA THR A 647 -8.78 36.35 -17.62
C THR A 647 -7.87 37.43 -17.05
N GLY A 648 -7.17 38.18 -17.90
CA GLY A 648 -6.29 39.28 -17.49
C GLY A 648 -4.81 39.04 -17.82
N VAL A 649 -4.49 38.23 -18.83
CA VAL A 649 -3.15 38.17 -19.38
C VAL A 649 -2.86 39.52 -20.02
N VAL A 650 -1.80 40.20 -19.53
CA VAL A 650 -1.30 41.45 -20.15
C VAL A 650 -0.85 41.08 -21.57
N THR A 651 -1.71 41.32 -22.54
CA THR A 651 -1.29 41.34 -23.95
C THR A 651 -0.44 42.57 -24.17
N LYS A 652 0.77 42.37 -24.71
CA LYS A 652 1.65 43.47 -25.16
C LYS A 652 0.93 44.38 -26.15
#